data_edcb891660207a26c50d4649d0272300
#
_entry.id   edcb891660207a26c50d4649d0272300
#
_cell.length_a   1.000
_cell.length_b   1.000
_cell.length_c   1.000
_cell.angle_alpha   90.00
_cell.angle_beta   90.00
_cell.angle_gamma   90.00
#
_symmetry.space_group_name_H-M   'P 1'
#
loop_
_entity.id
_entity.type
_entity.pdbx_description
1 polymer ?
#
loop_
_entity_poly.entity_id
_entity_poly.type
_entity_poly.pdbx_seq_one_letter_code
_entity_poly.pdbx_strand_id
1 'polypeptide(L)'
;MGLFLLLLLAGPAHAQKSAASAKAAAADSAARPAAKRQLQATRISEAIKIDGDLDEAGWREAPVATNFVETRPTPGRPEKHATEVRLLYDDAALYIGAVMHDVSPDSIFRELTQRDDLGNTDYIGVFLDTYHDKLNGYGFFLTPGGVQLDARYSPAGGEDFNWNAVWESRTQLRGNDWIAEIRIPYSAIRFSDAAEQVWGINFARQRQSTRQQFFWNEVKPQVDGLINQFGELRGLRDIKPPLRLSLTPYVSTYFNHFPYNEQGKRNSSTSFNGGADVKWGINESFTLDATLVPDFGQVQSDNQVLNLSPFEVQYNENRAFFTEGTELFNKGGLFYSRRVGGQPLGFDDLDGRLRKRTTDSDGQIRQGEYVVSNPGITRLLNATKISGRTKNGLGVGLFNALSNDVYATVQDSTTGQRREVLTQPFSNYSIFVLDQSLKNNSYVSLINTNVTRQGSTYDANVTGGLFRFADKSNRYALKGQANYSRRRGQVFGSTEQVDNRDGYKYSLELAKISGNWNWSVNHGIESDTYDPNDLGILFSNNSISQEASVSYNKYEPFWKVNNLRTNIGLYQTLLYKPTRRQDVGFYSSFNTTFTKNFFSLGGNLDGSLVQHDYFEPRRQPLGEYYVRVPANIGLNGYGSSDYRKKFAYDISLAGRWYAADGARTGRNGYDVGLSPRYRATNQLSFRYNFNFSQRHNEIGYAGSLSDQQVADRPFIQNGVADVILGRRRRTTTTNTVSASYTFTNRMSFTVRTRHYVSVAHYRDFSRLNPGGEEETVDYRRNRDNSFNAFNVDAVFSWWFAPGSQITVVWKNANASYLAGDETLPQYFTNFNNTLNTPHNNSVSVKVLYYLDYLTLRPKKRG
;
A
#
# COMPACT_ATOMS: atom_id res chain seq x y z
N MET A 1 13.33 27.92 -18.29
CA MET A 1 13.80 28.10 -16.92
C MET A 1 13.52 29.50 -16.33
N GLY A 2 13.28 30.54 -17.12
CA GLY A 2 13.09 31.91 -16.62
C GLY A 2 11.67 32.32 -16.22
N LEU A 3 10.62 31.60 -16.60
CA LEU A 3 9.24 32.07 -16.40
C LEU A 3 8.61 31.64 -15.08
N PHE A 4 9.10 30.58 -14.45
CA PHE A 4 8.54 30.04 -13.20
C PHE A 4 9.02 30.73 -11.91
N LEU A 5 10.16 31.44 -11.98
CA LEU A 5 10.72 32.18 -10.83
C LEU A 5 10.12 33.58 -10.67
N LEU A 6 9.47 34.14 -11.69
CA LEU A 6 8.98 35.53 -11.68
C LEU A 6 7.56 35.71 -11.13
N LEU A 7 6.78 34.64 -10.98
CA LEU A 7 5.42 34.72 -10.44
C LEU A 7 5.33 34.67 -8.89
N LEU A 8 6.43 34.38 -8.21
CA LEU A 8 6.49 34.35 -6.73
C LEU A 8 6.98 35.66 -6.08
N LEU A 9 7.35 36.68 -6.85
CA LEU A 9 7.93 37.93 -6.32
C LEU A 9 7.02 39.16 -6.37
N ALA A 10 5.79 39.07 -6.87
CA ALA A 10 4.85 40.17 -6.91
C ALA A 10 3.76 40.06 -5.84
N GLY A 11 4.13 40.28 -4.58
CA GLY A 11 3.20 40.59 -3.48
C GLY A 11 3.22 42.08 -3.18
N PRO A 12 2.07 42.74 -2.90
CA PRO A 12 2.01 44.18 -2.65
C PRO A 12 2.68 44.51 -1.31
N ALA A 13 3.71 45.29 -1.34
CA ALA A 13 4.28 45.94 -0.18
C ALA A 13 3.41 47.20 0.18
N HIS A 14 3.19 47.37 1.48
CA HIS A 14 2.62 48.50 2.20
C HIS A 14 1.13 48.51 2.48
N ALA A 15 0.78 48.01 3.66
CA ALA A 15 0.09 48.71 4.74
C ALA A 15 -0.23 47.79 5.91
N GLN A 16 -0.03 48.26 7.12
CA GLN A 16 -0.31 47.68 8.46
C GLN A 16 0.84 46.96 9.18
N LYS A 17 1.80 47.79 9.63
CA LYS A 17 2.92 47.29 10.48
C LYS A 17 2.58 47.10 11.97
N SER A 18 1.44 47.46 12.49
CA SER A 18 1.16 47.36 13.96
C SER A 18 0.22 46.24 14.38
N ALA A 19 -0.74 45.82 13.55
CA ALA A 19 -1.63 44.70 13.86
C ALA A 19 -1.06 43.35 13.41
N ALA A 20 -0.15 43.33 12.43
CA ALA A 20 0.51 42.13 11.95
C ALA A 20 1.53 41.57 12.93
N SER A 21 2.19 42.42 13.73
CA SER A 21 3.20 41.98 14.72
C SER A 21 2.57 41.24 15.91
N ALA A 22 1.42 41.71 16.44
CA ALA A 22 0.71 41.02 17.51
C ALA A 22 0.05 39.71 17.05
N LYS A 23 -0.46 39.67 15.80
CA LYS A 23 -1.01 38.44 15.21
C LYS A 23 0.05 37.45 14.80
N ALA A 24 1.22 37.90 14.36
CA ALA A 24 2.38 37.08 14.07
C ALA A 24 3.01 36.50 15.35
N ALA A 25 3.08 37.30 16.43
CA ALA A 25 3.54 36.84 17.76
C ALA A 25 2.54 35.84 18.39
N ALA A 26 1.24 35.99 18.20
CA ALA A 26 0.23 35.05 18.65
C ALA A 26 0.26 33.76 17.81
N ALA A 27 0.51 33.83 16.49
CA ALA A 27 0.71 32.68 15.63
C ALA A 27 2.04 31.95 15.93
N ASP A 28 3.07 32.70 16.33
CA ASP A 28 4.38 32.12 16.71
C ASP A 28 4.33 31.48 18.12
N SER A 29 3.50 32.00 19.04
CA SER A 29 3.27 31.39 20.35
C SER A 29 2.45 30.08 20.24
N ALA A 30 1.58 29.96 19.26
CA ALA A 30 0.84 28.72 18.97
C ALA A 30 1.71 27.60 18.35
N ALA A 31 2.87 27.96 17.81
CA ALA A 31 3.80 27.00 17.20
C ALA A 31 4.86 26.43 18.18
N ARG A 32 4.93 26.93 19.43
CA ARG A 32 5.83 26.33 20.43
C ARG A 32 5.26 25.00 20.90
N PRO A 33 6.09 23.94 20.93
CA PRO A 33 5.67 22.68 21.55
C PRO A 33 5.18 22.95 22.98
N ALA A 34 4.05 22.35 23.36
CA ALA A 34 3.63 22.37 24.76
C ALA A 34 4.73 21.75 25.63
N ALA A 35 4.83 22.21 26.88
CA ALA A 35 5.76 21.60 27.82
C ALA A 35 5.45 20.10 27.94
N LYS A 36 6.48 19.26 27.71
CA LYS A 36 6.32 17.82 27.76
C LYS A 36 5.96 17.36 29.15
N ARG A 37 4.89 16.60 29.25
CA ARG A 37 4.48 15.96 30.50
C ARG A 37 5.42 14.79 30.83
N GLN A 38 5.56 14.53 32.11
CA GLN A 38 6.35 13.39 32.61
C GLN A 38 5.44 12.45 33.39
N LEU A 39 5.57 11.17 33.16
CA LEU A 39 4.92 10.10 33.92
C LEU A 39 6.01 9.24 34.59
N GLN A 40 5.84 8.97 35.86
CA GLN A 40 6.72 8.08 36.61
C GLN A 40 6.16 6.66 36.57
N ALA A 41 6.95 5.70 36.12
CA ALA A 41 6.61 4.29 36.16
C ALA A 41 6.74 3.75 37.59
N THR A 42 5.81 2.91 38.02
CA THR A 42 5.82 2.25 39.33
C THR A 42 6.25 0.81 39.16
N ARG A 43 7.33 0.40 39.87
CA ARG A 43 7.79 -0.98 39.87
C ARG A 43 6.93 -1.80 40.81
N ILE A 44 6.55 -3.00 40.37
CA ILE A 44 5.79 -3.97 41.20
C ILE A 44 6.56 -5.26 41.42
N SER A 45 6.26 -5.94 42.53
CA SER A 45 6.75 -7.28 42.82
C SER A 45 5.63 -8.32 42.85
N GLU A 46 4.39 -7.88 42.96
CA GLU A 46 3.21 -8.74 42.87
C GLU A 46 2.85 -9.05 41.42
N ALA A 47 2.24 -10.21 41.19
CA ALA A 47 1.78 -10.59 39.88
C ALA A 47 0.46 -9.87 39.54
N ILE A 48 0.40 -9.15 38.42
CA ILE A 48 -0.82 -8.57 37.91
C ILE A 48 -1.56 -9.63 37.08
N LYS A 49 -2.84 -9.80 37.36
CA LYS A 49 -3.72 -10.68 36.61
C LYS A 49 -4.50 -9.87 35.59
N ILE A 50 -4.32 -10.16 34.31
CA ILE A 50 -5.01 -9.45 33.23
C ILE A 50 -6.45 -9.96 33.11
N ASP A 51 -7.36 -9.44 33.93
CA ASP A 51 -8.78 -9.82 33.96
C ASP A 51 -9.73 -8.64 33.68
N GLY A 52 -9.20 -7.42 33.59
CA GLY A 52 -9.92 -6.19 33.31
C GLY A 52 -10.35 -5.44 34.57
N ASP A 53 -9.89 -5.87 35.75
CA ASP A 53 -10.05 -5.19 37.02
C ASP A 53 -8.74 -4.57 37.47
N LEU A 54 -8.79 -3.39 38.05
CA LEU A 54 -7.61 -2.69 38.57
C LEU A 54 -7.66 -2.71 40.09
N ASP A 55 -7.74 -3.91 40.71
CA ASP A 55 -7.93 -4.08 42.12
C ASP A 55 -6.65 -4.40 42.90
N GLU A 56 -5.54 -4.78 42.21
CA GLU A 56 -4.25 -4.98 42.86
C GLU A 56 -3.69 -3.67 43.46
N ALA A 57 -2.94 -3.81 44.53
CA ALA A 57 -2.40 -2.68 45.30
C ALA A 57 -1.55 -1.74 44.47
N GLY A 58 -0.73 -2.27 43.54
CA GLY A 58 0.11 -1.48 42.64
C GLY A 58 -0.65 -0.46 41.83
N TRP A 59 -1.89 -0.73 41.40
CA TRP A 59 -2.71 0.23 40.67
C TRP A 59 -3.09 1.47 41.49
N ARG A 60 -3.27 1.31 42.80
CA ARG A 60 -3.66 2.40 43.70
C ARG A 60 -2.48 3.33 44.00
N GLU A 61 -1.26 2.80 44.00
CA GLU A 61 -0.05 3.55 44.31
C GLU A 61 0.52 4.30 43.10
N ALA A 62 0.18 3.84 41.89
CA ALA A 62 0.75 4.39 40.65
C ALA A 62 0.25 5.81 40.36
N PRO A 63 1.15 6.70 39.93
CA PRO A 63 0.78 8.03 39.42
C PRO A 63 -0.21 7.94 38.27
N VAL A 64 -1.20 8.85 38.29
CA VAL A 64 -2.26 8.88 37.28
C VAL A 64 -1.93 9.88 36.17
N ALA A 65 -1.89 9.40 34.93
CA ALA A 65 -1.89 10.23 33.76
C ALA A 65 -3.34 10.62 33.42
N THR A 66 -3.70 11.89 33.58
CA THR A 66 -5.04 12.44 33.40
C THR A 66 -5.00 13.81 32.72
N ASN A 67 -6.13 14.49 32.61
CA ASN A 67 -6.26 15.79 31.93
C ASN A 67 -5.87 15.75 30.45
N PHE A 68 -6.46 14.83 29.71
CA PHE A 68 -6.24 14.68 28.28
C PHE A 68 -6.72 15.91 27.51
N VAL A 69 -6.05 16.21 26.40
CA VAL A 69 -6.29 17.38 25.57
C VAL A 69 -6.77 16.93 24.20
N GLU A 70 -7.83 17.56 23.73
CA GLU A 70 -8.43 17.25 22.43
C GLU A 70 -7.50 17.68 21.28
N THR A 71 -7.26 16.76 20.34
CA THR A 71 -6.53 17.03 19.08
C THR A 71 -7.48 17.28 17.93
N ARG A 72 -8.65 16.65 17.97
CA ARG A 72 -9.72 16.85 16.96
C ARG A 72 -11.10 16.56 17.57
N PRO A 73 -12.17 17.21 17.12
CA PRO A 73 -12.20 18.29 16.13
C PRO A 73 -11.76 19.66 16.66
N THR A 74 -11.62 19.85 17.99
CA THR A 74 -11.31 21.15 18.61
C THR A 74 -9.97 21.09 19.34
N PRO A 75 -8.84 21.30 18.65
CA PRO A 75 -7.51 21.19 19.26
C PRO A 75 -7.34 22.11 20.47
N GLY A 76 -6.67 21.60 21.53
CA GLY A 76 -6.36 22.33 22.75
C GLY A 76 -7.49 22.36 23.79
N ARG A 77 -8.67 21.80 23.51
CA ARG A 77 -9.77 21.72 24.49
C ARG A 77 -9.48 20.58 25.50
N PRO A 78 -9.69 20.81 26.81
CA PRO A 78 -9.62 19.75 27.80
C PRO A 78 -10.78 18.75 27.62
N GLU A 79 -10.54 17.48 27.97
CA GLU A 79 -11.58 16.45 27.99
C GLU A 79 -12.68 16.79 29.03
N LYS A 80 -13.93 16.41 28.72
CA LYS A 80 -15.06 16.56 29.64
C LYS A 80 -15.28 15.32 30.53
N HIS A 81 -14.93 14.17 30.03
CA HIS A 81 -15.06 12.88 30.69
C HIS A 81 -13.66 12.34 30.87
N ALA A 82 -13.25 12.25 32.12
CA ALA A 82 -11.88 11.96 32.48
C ALA A 82 -11.39 10.63 31.90
N THR A 83 -10.15 10.63 31.53
CA THR A 83 -9.37 9.43 31.20
C THR A 83 -8.26 9.32 32.22
N GLU A 84 -8.20 8.23 32.94
CA GLU A 84 -7.17 7.94 33.92
C GLU A 84 -6.34 6.78 33.44
N VAL A 85 -5.03 6.97 33.30
CA VAL A 85 -4.10 5.89 32.90
C VAL A 85 -3.01 5.74 33.95
N ARG A 86 -2.76 4.52 34.36
CA ARG A 86 -1.68 4.15 35.29
C ARG A 86 -0.73 3.18 34.62
N LEU A 87 0.54 3.25 34.96
CA LEU A 87 1.58 2.42 34.39
C LEU A 87 2.40 1.76 35.50
N LEU A 88 2.41 0.43 35.45
CA LEU A 88 3.24 -0.41 36.30
C LEU A 88 4.26 -1.18 35.44
N TYR A 89 5.30 -1.67 36.08
CA TYR A 89 6.26 -2.55 35.40
C TYR A 89 6.91 -3.53 36.36
N ASP A 90 7.34 -4.65 35.79
CA ASP A 90 8.20 -5.63 36.42
C ASP A 90 9.40 -5.98 35.53
N ASP A 91 10.06 -7.11 35.77
CA ASP A 91 11.18 -7.58 34.96
C ASP A 91 10.75 -8.16 33.59
N ALA A 92 9.46 -8.39 33.37
CA ALA A 92 8.95 -9.10 32.21
C ALA A 92 8.12 -8.23 31.26
N ALA A 93 7.42 -7.22 31.80
CA ALA A 93 6.42 -6.47 31.03
C ALA A 93 6.16 -5.06 31.57
N LEU A 94 5.52 -4.25 30.72
CA LEU A 94 4.74 -3.07 31.11
C LEU A 94 3.29 -3.47 31.31
N TYR A 95 2.65 -2.90 32.32
CA TYR A 95 1.24 -3.04 32.60
C TYR A 95 0.60 -1.66 32.55
N ILE A 96 -0.52 -1.55 31.83
CA ILE A 96 -1.25 -0.31 31.66
C ILE A 96 -2.69 -0.55 32.08
N GLY A 97 -3.12 0.15 33.13
CA GLY A 97 -4.50 0.18 33.59
C GLY A 97 -5.14 1.50 33.20
N ALA A 98 -6.24 1.48 32.49
CA ALA A 98 -6.91 2.67 32.04
C ALA A 98 -8.41 2.63 32.40
N VAL A 99 -8.91 3.75 32.92
CA VAL A 99 -10.34 3.97 33.18
C VAL A 99 -10.81 5.14 32.34
N MET A 100 -11.77 4.88 31.46
CA MET A 100 -12.35 5.86 30.58
C MET A 100 -13.79 6.15 31.00
N HIS A 101 -14.01 7.29 31.63
CA HIS A 101 -15.34 7.74 32.03
C HIS A 101 -16.15 8.22 30.82
N ASP A 102 -17.45 7.93 30.81
CA ASP A 102 -18.34 8.36 29.73
C ASP A 102 -19.72 8.79 30.26
N VAL A 103 -20.61 9.23 29.40
CA VAL A 103 -21.96 9.72 29.76
C VAL A 103 -22.88 8.56 30.09
N SER A 104 -22.79 7.50 29.31
CA SER A 104 -23.63 6.29 29.43
C SER A 104 -22.98 5.12 28.70
N PRO A 105 -23.36 3.87 29.03
CA PRO A 105 -22.87 2.70 28.31
C PRO A 105 -23.17 2.72 26.80
N ASP A 106 -24.26 3.38 26.39
CA ASP A 106 -24.64 3.49 24.97
C ASP A 106 -23.79 4.50 24.20
N SER A 107 -23.10 5.39 24.89
CA SER A 107 -22.14 6.32 24.27
C SER A 107 -20.80 5.69 23.95
N ILE A 108 -20.50 4.50 24.50
CA ILE A 108 -19.30 3.72 24.28
C ILE A 108 -19.51 2.81 23.06
N PHE A 109 -18.88 3.17 21.94
CA PHE A 109 -18.96 2.41 20.69
C PHE A 109 -18.07 1.17 20.79
N ARG A 110 -18.61 -0.01 20.47
CA ARG A 110 -17.96 -1.32 20.67
C ARG A 110 -18.23 -2.29 19.51
N GLU A 111 -18.07 -1.82 18.28
CA GLU A 111 -18.11 -2.72 17.13
C GLU A 111 -16.99 -3.75 17.24
N LEU A 112 -17.30 -5.03 17.02
CA LEU A 112 -16.33 -6.11 16.96
C LEU A 112 -15.85 -6.28 15.52
N THR A 113 -14.55 -6.20 15.35
CA THR A 113 -13.86 -6.40 14.09
C THR A 113 -12.81 -7.50 14.23
N GLN A 114 -12.14 -7.82 13.16
CA GLN A 114 -10.93 -8.63 13.20
C GLN A 114 -9.81 -7.87 13.90
N ARG A 115 -8.79 -8.60 14.40
CA ARG A 115 -7.54 -7.99 14.86
C ARG A 115 -6.99 -7.07 13.76
N ASP A 116 -6.44 -5.94 14.14
CA ASP A 116 -5.86 -4.90 13.29
C ASP A 116 -6.85 -4.16 12.36
N ASP A 117 -8.16 -4.36 12.57
CA ASP A 117 -9.22 -3.57 11.96
C ASP A 117 -9.97 -2.78 13.05
N LEU A 118 -9.86 -1.46 13.02
CA LEU A 118 -10.44 -0.60 14.04
C LEU A 118 -11.98 -0.57 14.01
N GLY A 119 -12.59 -0.60 12.84
CA GLY A 119 -14.04 -0.46 12.72
C GLY A 119 -14.58 0.88 13.22
N ASN A 120 -15.85 0.87 13.68
CA ASN A 120 -16.54 2.03 14.23
C ASN A 120 -16.70 1.88 15.76
N THR A 121 -15.63 2.14 16.49
CA THR A 121 -15.51 1.87 17.92
C THR A 121 -14.71 2.96 18.65
N ASP A 122 -14.86 3.03 19.97
CA ASP A 122 -13.95 3.75 20.83
C ASP A 122 -12.62 2.98 20.93
N TYR A 123 -11.57 3.65 21.38
CA TYR A 123 -10.31 2.99 21.73
C TYR A 123 -9.48 3.79 22.72
N ILE A 124 -8.62 3.07 23.46
CA ILE A 124 -7.45 3.59 24.15
C ILE A 124 -6.21 3.18 23.35
N GLY A 125 -5.30 4.11 23.09
CA GLY A 125 -4.01 3.86 22.45
C GLY A 125 -2.86 4.16 23.39
N VAL A 126 -1.87 3.31 23.43
CA VAL A 126 -0.61 3.47 24.15
C VAL A 126 0.51 3.61 23.15
N PHE A 127 1.24 4.71 23.18
CA PHE A 127 2.34 5.00 22.27
C PHE A 127 3.67 5.03 23.00
N LEU A 128 4.67 4.35 22.46
CA LEU A 128 5.99 4.19 23.06
C LEU A 128 7.08 4.54 22.04
N ASP A 129 7.96 5.44 22.39
CA ASP A 129 9.25 5.70 21.73
C ASP A 129 10.36 5.23 22.67
N THR A 130 10.70 3.96 22.58
CA THR A 130 11.58 3.25 23.53
C THR A 130 13.07 3.60 23.38
N TYR A 131 13.45 4.19 22.25
CA TYR A 131 14.80 4.73 22.03
C TYR A 131 14.88 6.24 22.24
N HIS A 132 13.76 6.91 22.48
CA HIS A 132 13.63 8.35 22.62
C HIS A 132 14.25 9.14 21.45
N ASP A 133 14.13 8.57 20.24
CA ASP A 133 14.66 9.17 19.01
C ASP A 133 13.71 10.21 18.38
N LYS A 134 12.46 10.29 18.87
CA LYS A 134 11.39 11.21 18.44
C LYS A 134 10.95 11.01 16.99
N LEU A 135 11.29 9.92 16.38
CA LEU A 135 11.02 9.57 14.99
C LEU A 135 10.25 8.26 14.87
N ASN A 136 10.67 7.26 15.64
CA ASN A 136 10.13 5.91 15.55
C ASN A 136 9.40 5.54 16.84
N GLY A 137 8.35 4.75 16.74
CA GLY A 137 7.57 4.35 17.91
C GLY A 137 6.70 3.14 17.66
N TYR A 138 6.07 2.70 18.74
CA TYR A 138 5.08 1.64 18.76
C TYR A 138 3.73 2.21 19.19
N GLY A 139 2.64 1.68 18.65
CA GLY A 139 1.28 1.95 19.09
C GLY A 139 0.57 0.65 19.41
N PHE A 140 -0.10 0.60 20.57
CA PHE A 140 -0.95 -0.51 21.00
C PHE A 140 -2.32 0.04 21.27
N PHE A 141 -3.33 -0.49 20.58
CA PHE A 141 -4.69 0.00 20.67
C PHE A 141 -5.61 -1.10 21.16
N LEU A 142 -6.50 -0.75 22.08
CA LEU A 142 -7.50 -1.65 22.61
C LEU A 142 -8.87 -1.01 22.52
N THR A 143 -9.84 -1.76 21.99
CA THR A 143 -11.23 -1.32 21.89
C THR A 143 -12.05 -1.84 23.07
N PRO A 144 -13.22 -1.24 23.39
CA PRO A 144 -14.10 -1.77 24.44
C PRO A 144 -14.61 -3.18 24.15
N GLY A 145 -14.61 -3.61 22.88
CA GLY A 145 -14.90 -4.98 22.48
C GLY A 145 -13.73 -5.97 22.68
N GLY A 146 -12.58 -5.48 23.16
CA GLY A 146 -11.37 -6.28 23.36
C GLY A 146 -10.60 -6.58 22.06
N VAL A 147 -10.87 -5.87 20.98
CA VAL A 147 -10.10 -5.99 19.74
C VAL A 147 -8.76 -5.28 19.91
N GLN A 148 -7.70 -5.99 19.61
CA GLN A 148 -6.33 -5.49 19.65
C GLN A 148 -5.88 -5.02 18.27
N LEU A 149 -5.15 -3.88 18.25
CA LEU A 149 -4.42 -3.41 17.07
C LEU A 149 -3.04 -2.98 17.52
N ASP A 150 -2.05 -3.24 16.69
CA ASP A 150 -0.68 -2.78 16.96
C ASP A 150 -0.11 -2.12 15.69
N ALA A 151 0.70 -1.09 15.89
CA ALA A 151 1.30 -0.34 14.80
C ALA A 151 2.75 0.05 15.11
N ARG A 152 3.54 0.22 14.03
CA ARG A 152 4.82 0.92 14.09
C ARG A 152 4.70 2.27 13.40
N TYR A 153 5.42 3.22 13.96
CA TYR A 153 5.48 4.59 13.46
C TYR A 153 6.88 4.91 12.97
N SER A 154 6.98 5.54 11.81
CA SER A 154 8.24 6.03 11.27
C SER A 154 8.02 7.24 10.35
N PRO A 155 9.04 8.12 10.15
CA PRO A 155 8.89 9.30 9.28
C PRO A 155 8.64 8.97 7.81
N ALA A 156 9.14 7.85 7.34
CA ALA A 156 9.02 7.44 5.93
C ALA A 156 7.78 6.59 5.67
N GLY A 157 7.41 5.71 6.62
CA GLY A 157 6.30 4.78 6.48
C GLY A 157 4.99 5.25 7.11
N GLY A 158 5.03 6.33 7.92
CA GLY A 158 3.86 6.76 8.67
C GLY A 158 3.46 5.73 9.73
N GLU A 159 2.17 5.40 9.77
CA GLU A 159 1.53 4.43 10.66
C GLU A 159 1.38 3.09 9.92
N ASP A 160 2.05 2.04 10.42
CA ASP A 160 2.06 0.70 9.83
C ASP A 160 1.39 -0.31 10.77
N PHE A 161 0.14 -0.65 10.49
CA PHE A 161 -0.67 -1.66 11.20
C PHE A 161 -0.41 -3.11 10.73
N ASN A 162 0.50 -3.33 9.78
CA ASN A 162 0.90 -4.69 9.41
C ASN A 162 1.89 -5.31 10.39
N TRP A 163 2.47 -4.49 11.26
CA TRP A 163 3.34 -4.98 12.32
C TRP A 163 2.52 -5.67 13.42
N ASN A 164 2.86 -6.89 13.76
CA ASN A 164 2.17 -7.69 14.74
C ASN A 164 3.03 -7.94 15.99
N ALA A 165 2.46 -7.69 17.16
CA ALA A 165 3.02 -8.00 18.46
C ALA A 165 2.16 -9.03 19.20
N VAL A 166 2.77 -9.83 20.07
CA VAL A 166 2.05 -10.71 20.99
C VAL A 166 1.98 -10.04 22.35
N TRP A 167 0.78 -9.63 22.75
CA TRP A 167 0.48 -8.97 24.02
C TRP A 167 -0.89 -9.36 24.56
N GLU A 168 -1.13 -9.08 25.82
CA GLU A 168 -2.34 -9.50 26.52
C GLU A 168 -3.18 -8.30 26.91
N SER A 169 -4.50 -8.46 26.91
CA SER A 169 -5.43 -7.41 27.34
C SER A 169 -6.78 -7.95 27.73
N ARG A 170 -7.46 -7.20 28.58
CA ARG A 170 -8.87 -7.40 28.95
C ARG A 170 -9.56 -6.06 29.07
N THR A 171 -10.86 -6.08 28.83
CA THR A 171 -11.73 -4.91 29.00
C THR A 171 -12.98 -5.29 29.76
N GLN A 172 -13.46 -4.36 30.60
CA GLN A 172 -14.75 -4.46 31.29
C GLN A 172 -15.54 -3.17 31.15
N LEU A 173 -16.87 -3.29 31.16
CA LEU A 173 -17.78 -2.15 31.27
C LEU A 173 -18.34 -2.13 32.69
N ARG A 174 -18.20 -0.99 33.39
CA ARG A 174 -18.74 -0.76 34.75
C ARG A 174 -19.54 0.54 34.78
N GLY A 175 -20.86 0.39 34.85
CA GLY A 175 -21.73 1.57 34.80
C GLY A 175 -21.50 2.36 33.53
N ASN A 176 -21.06 3.60 33.66
CA ASN A 176 -20.75 4.50 32.54
C ASN A 176 -19.29 4.45 32.08
N ASP A 177 -18.50 3.60 32.72
CA ASP A 177 -17.06 3.56 32.47
C ASP A 177 -16.70 2.29 31.71
N TRP A 178 -15.64 2.35 30.95
CA TRP A 178 -14.98 1.15 30.49
C TRP A 178 -13.51 1.14 30.96
N ILE A 179 -13.10 -0.04 31.38
CA ILE A 179 -11.79 -0.30 31.95
C ILE A 179 -11.01 -1.12 30.95
N ALA A 180 -9.75 -0.79 30.78
CA ALA A 180 -8.79 -1.50 29.94
C ALA A 180 -7.59 -1.88 30.78
N GLU A 181 -7.22 -3.13 30.74
CA GLU A 181 -6.01 -3.67 31.33
C GLU A 181 -5.16 -4.33 30.25
N ILE A 182 -3.89 -3.90 30.15
CA ILE A 182 -2.99 -4.23 29.07
C ILE A 182 -1.65 -4.68 29.66
N ARG A 183 -1.13 -5.80 29.17
CA ARG A 183 0.23 -6.28 29.46
C ARG A 183 1.02 -6.32 28.17
N ILE A 184 2.07 -5.50 28.07
CA ILE A 184 3.02 -5.47 26.96
C ILE A 184 4.32 -6.12 27.40
N PRO A 185 4.59 -7.38 27.02
CA PRO A 185 5.84 -8.04 27.37
C PRO A 185 7.02 -7.38 26.69
N TYR A 186 8.16 -7.33 27.37
CA TYR A 186 9.38 -6.76 26.78
C TYR A 186 9.87 -7.50 25.54
N SER A 187 9.42 -8.73 25.32
CA SER A 187 9.67 -9.45 24.07
C SER A 187 8.97 -8.85 22.85
N ALA A 188 7.87 -8.09 23.05
CA ALA A 188 7.12 -7.46 21.98
C ALA A 188 7.75 -6.15 21.46
N ILE A 189 8.60 -5.51 22.24
CA ILE A 189 9.21 -4.21 21.94
C ILE A 189 10.74 -4.28 21.97
N ARG A 190 11.40 -3.31 21.36
CA ARG A 190 12.86 -3.16 21.38
C ARG A 190 13.20 -1.91 22.17
N PHE A 191 14.18 -2.02 23.06
CA PHE A 191 14.69 -0.91 23.85
C PHE A 191 16.15 -1.16 24.22
N SER A 192 16.86 -0.14 24.71
CA SER A 192 18.28 -0.24 25.10
C SER A 192 18.44 -1.00 26.43
N ASP A 193 19.63 -1.50 26.71
CA ASP A 193 20.04 -2.16 27.96
C ASP A 193 20.49 -1.19 29.07
N ALA A 194 20.16 0.11 28.92
CA ALA A 194 20.53 1.11 29.91
C ALA A 194 19.88 0.80 31.28
N ALA A 195 20.65 1.00 32.38
CA ALA A 195 20.14 0.73 33.73
C ALA A 195 18.94 1.62 34.10
N GLU A 196 18.90 2.86 33.60
CA GLU A 196 17.78 3.76 33.73
C GLU A 196 17.29 4.16 32.33
N GLN A 197 15.99 3.95 32.08
CA GLN A 197 15.36 4.21 30.80
C GLN A 197 14.57 5.51 30.84
N VAL A 198 14.66 6.29 29.77
CA VAL A 198 13.73 7.41 29.49
C VAL A 198 13.12 7.14 28.14
N TRP A 199 11.79 6.91 28.12
CA TRP A 199 11.07 6.66 26.88
C TRP A 199 10.16 7.81 26.54
N GLY A 200 9.89 8.04 25.25
CA GLY A 200 8.76 8.84 24.81
C GLY A 200 7.47 8.06 25.05
N ILE A 201 6.47 8.70 25.64
CA ILE A 201 5.16 8.08 25.88
C ILE A 201 4.03 9.05 25.56
N ASN A 202 2.96 8.50 25.02
CA ASN A 202 1.67 9.19 24.99
C ASN A 202 0.51 8.19 25.09
N PHE A 203 -0.63 8.68 25.51
CA PHE A 203 -1.88 7.92 25.49
C PHE A 203 -2.88 8.67 24.64
N ALA A 204 -3.66 7.93 23.85
CA ALA A 204 -4.77 8.50 23.08
C ALA A 204 -6.09 7.86 23.46
N ARG A 205 -7.14 8.64 23.58
CA ARG A 205 -8.52 8.17 23.67
C ARG A 205 -9.30 8.66 22.48
N GLN A 206 -9.98 7.75 21.79
CA GLN A 206 -11.00 8.06 20.79
C GLN A 206 -12.38 7.87 21.39
N ARG A 207 -13.21 8.91 21.34
CA ARG A 207 -14.66 8.81 21.60
C ARG A 207 -15.38 8.87 20.26
N GLN A 208 -15.85 7.74 19.79
CA GLN A 208 -16.48 7.65 18.48
C GLN A 208 -17.85 8.34 18.44
N SER A 209 -18.58 8.34 19.54
CA SER A 209 -19.88 9.03 19.67
C SER A 209 -19.82 10.50 19.29
N THR A 210 -18.71 11.17 19.57
CA THR A 210 -18.46 12.59 19.28
C THR A 210 -17.37 12.81 18.24
N ARG A 211 -16.71 11.74 17.78
CA ARG A 211 -15.51 11.73 16.92
C ARG A 211 -14.36 12.57 17.50
N GLN A 212 -14.31 12.68 18.81
CA GLN A 212 -13.24 13.34 19.53
C GLN A 212 -12.08 12.41 19.74
N GLN A 213 -10.87 12.94 19.53
CA GLN A 213 -9.62 12.29 19.88
C GLN A 213 -8.84 13.16 20.84
N PHE A 214 -8.40 12.55 21.92
CA PHE A 214 -7.65 13.20 22.99
C PHE A 214 -6.29 12.54 23.15
N PHE A 215 -5.30 13.32 23.53
CA PHE A 215 -3.99 12.81 23.93
C PHE A 215 -3.64 13.31 25.34
N TRP A 216 -2.93 12.45 26.10
CA TRP A 216 -2.43 12.83 27.41
C TRP A 216 -1.40 13.95 27.33
N ASN A 217 -0.33 13.81 26.53
CA ASN A 217 0.52 14.92 26.16
C ASN A 217 -0.05 15.55 24.89
N GLU A 218 -0.32 16.86 24.93
CA GLU A 218 -0.98 17.57 23.83
C GLU A 218 -0.29 17.30 22.49
N VAL A 219 -1.07 16.90 21.50
CA VAL A 219 -0.63 16.76 20.11
C VAL A 219 -1.30 17.82 19.26
N LYS A 220 -0.50 18.74 18.75
CA LYS A 220 -0.95 19.83 17.89
C LYS A 220 -0.98 19.38 16.43
N PRO A 221 -2.13 19.35 15.76
CA PRO A 221 -2.22 18.90 14.37
C PRO A 221 -1.48 19.80 13.35
N GLN A 222 -1.10 21.03 13.77
CA GLN A 222 -0.32 21.95 12.97
C GLN A 222 1.18 21.65 12.96
N VAL A 223 1.65 20.79 13.87
CA VAL A 223 3.06 20.43 14.01
C VAL A 223 3.33 19.15 13.25
N ASP A 224 4.31 19.13 12.37
CA ASP A 224 4.70 17.96 11.61
C ASP A 224 5.31 16.87 12.51
N GLY A 225 4.84 15.64 12.35
CA GLY A 225 5.23 14.47 13.15
C GLY A 225 4.40 14.27 14.42
N LEU A 226 4.17 13.01 14.77
CA LEU A 226 3.43 12.61 15.97
C LEU A 226 4.38 12.30 17.14
N ILE A 227 5.40 11.47 16.90
CA ILE A 227 6.30 10.92 17.93
C ILE A 227 7.13 12.02 18.61
N ASN A 228 7.53 13.04 17.87
CA ASN A 228 8.28 14.18 18.40
C ASN A 228 7.49 15.03 19.42
N GLN A 229 6.17 14.84 19.51
CA GLN A 229 5.25 15.51 20.42
C GLN A 229 4.91 14.68 21.66
N PHE A 230 5.51 13.52 21.88
CA PHE A 230 5.26 12.67 23.06
C PHE A 230 5.83 13.27 24.34
N GLY A 231 5.19 12.97 25.48
CA GLY A 231 5.70 13.18 26.83
C GLY A 231 6.84 12.20 27.15
N GLU A 232 7.28 12.16 28.39
CA GLU A 232 8.38 11.31 28.85
C GLU A 232 7.91 10.33 29.91
N LEU A 233 8.27 9.07 29.77
CA LEU A 233 8.16 8.03 30.79
C LEU A 233 9.52 7.91 31.48
N ARG A 234 9.52 8.06 32.78
CA ARG A 234 10.70 7.98 33.64
C ARG A 234 10.51 6.92 34.73
N GLY A 235 11.60 6.56 35.40
CA GLY A 235 11.55 5.62 36.52
C GLY A 235 11.59 4.15 36.13
N LEU A 236 11.73 3.83 34.86
CA LEU A 236 12.02 2.46 34.44
C LEU A 236 13.48 2.15 34.74
N ARG A 237 13.74 1.25 35.70
CA ARG A 237 15.07 0.88 36.15
C ARG A 237 15.28 -0.63 36.13
N ASP A 238 16.51 -1.02 35.79
CA ASP A 238 17.00 -2.42 35.86
C ASP A 238 16.14 -3.41 35.03
N ILE A 239 15.46 -2.92 34.00
CA ILE A 239 14.77 -3.77 33.01
C ILE A 239 15.78 -4.21 31.94
N LYS A 240 15.72 -5.48 31.56
CA LYS A 240 16.61 -6.06 30.56
C LYS A 240 15.82 -6.58 29.37
N PRO A 241 16.26 -6.30 28.13
CA PRO A 241 15.69 -6.95 26.96
C PRO A 241 15.76 -8.47 27.09
N PRO A 242 14.65 -9.19 27.06
CA PRO A 242 14.69 -10.65 27.17
C PRO A 242 15.22 -11.29 25.89
N LEU A 243 15.66 -12.55 25.99
CA LEU A 243 15.90 -13.35 24.78
C LEU A 243 14.58 -13.50 24.02
N ARG A 244 14.54 -12.95 22.82
CA ARG A 244 13.37 -13.03 21.92
C ARG A 244 13.62 -14.14 20.92
N LEU A 245 13.07 -15.32 21.18
CA LEU A 245 13.15 -16.43 20.24
C LEU A 245 11.77 -17.06 20.18
N SER A 246 11.17 -17.00 19.00
CA SER A 246 9.91 -17.67 18.70
C SER A 246 10.02 -18.49 17.42
N LEU A 247 9.31 -19.59 17.43
CA LEU A 247 9.14 -20.49 16.28
C LEU A 247 7.65 -20.62 16.00
N THR A 248 7.24 -20.40 14.76
CA THR A 248 5.86 -20.57 14.34
C THR A 248 5.80 -21.61 13.22
N PRO A 249 5.84 -22.91 13.56
CA PRO A 249 5.61 -23.95 12.58
C PRO A 249 4.19 -23.85 12.01
N TYR A 250 4.05 -24.23 10.76
CA TYR A 250 2.76 -24.30 10.12
C TYR A 250 2.63 -25.54 9.23
N VAL A 251 1.40 -25.96 9.06
CA VAL A 251 0.99 -26.94 8.05
C VAL A 251 -0.20 -26.36 7.28
N SER A 252 -0.23 -26.62 5.98
CA SER A 252 -1.35 -26.23 5.14
C SER A 252 -1.70 -27.31 4.13
N THR A 253 -2.98 -27.40 3.82
CA THR A 253 -3.51 -28.32 2.81
C THR A 253 -4.38 -27.54 1.85
N TYR A 254 -4.25 -27.85 0.56
CA TYR A 254 -5.01 -27.26 -0.53
C TYR A 254 -5.72 -28.34 -1.30
N PHE A 255 -7.01 -28.15 -1.51
CA PHE A 255 -7.85 -28.96 -2.41
C PHE A 255 -8.29 -28.05 -3.54
N ASN A 256 -7.81 -28.30 -4.75
CA ASN A 256 -8.13 -27.51 -5.92
C ASN A 256 -8.99 -28.34 -6.88
N HIS A 257 -9.98 -27.70 -7.46
CA HIS A 257 -10.79 -28.25 -8.53
C HIS A 257 -10.76 -27.29 -9.73
N PHE A 258 -10.30 -27.83 -10.87
CA PHE A 258 -10.18 -27.12 -12.14
C PHE A 258 -11.13 -27.80 -13.13
N PRO A 259 -12.13 -27.10 -13.65
CA PRO A 259 -13.14 -27.74 -14.51
C PRO A 259 -12.66 -27.82 -15.98
N TYR A 260 -11.48 -28.36 -16.22
CA TYR A 260 -10.96 -28.51 -17.58
C TYR A 260 -11.83 -29.43 -18.44
N ASN A 261 -12.29 -30.56 -17.87
CA ASN A 261 -13.09 -31.58 -18.57
C ASN A 261 -12.48 -32.03 -19.90
N GLU A 262 -11.16 -32.00 -20.00
CA GLU A 262 -10.38 -32.37 -21.18
C GLU A 262 -9.69 -33.69 -20.94
N GLN A 263 -9.60 -34.50 -22.00
CA GLN A 263 -8.92 -35.80 -21.93
C GLN A 263 -7.45 -35.61 -21.57
N GLY A 264 -6.98 -36.33 -20.55
CA GLY A 264 -5.59 -36.30 -20.08
C GLY A 264 -5.29 -35.20 -19.06
N LYS A 265 -6.23 -34.28 -18.76
CA LYS A 265 -6.10 -33.28 -17.67
C LYS A 265 -6.83 -33.76 -16.41
N ARG A 266 -6.20 -33.55 -15.26
CA ARG A 266 -6.83 -33.83 -13.96
C ARG A 266 -7.65 -32.61 -13.54
N ASN A 267 -8.92 -32.84 -13.19
CA ASN A 267 -9.80 -31.79 -12.69
C ASN A 267 -9.59 -31.46 -11.19
N SER A 268 -8.78 -32.21 -10.47
CA SER A 268 -8.53 -31.99 -9.06
C SER A 268 -7.07 -32.20 -8.70
N SER A 269 -6.60 -31.44 -7.73
CA SER A 269 -5.27 -31.61 -7.13
C SER A 269 -5.33 -31.39 -5.62
N THR A 270 -4.53 -32.14 -4.89
CA THR A 270 -4.32 -31.93 -3.45
C THR A 270 -2.84 -31.67 -3.23
N SER A 271 -2.53 -30.66 -2.44
CA SER A 271 -1.15 -30.37 -2.03
C SER A 271 -1.05 -30.12 -0.55
N PHE A 272 0.05 -30.56 0.04
CA PHE A 272 0.41 -30.35 1.42
C PHE A 272 1.69 -29.51 1.46
N ASN A 273 1.69 -28.48 2.28
CA ASN A 273 2.87 -27.66 2.53
C ASN A 273 3.10 -27.60 4.04
N GLY A 274 4.37 -27.55 4.43
CA GLY A 274 4.79 -27.34 5.80
C GLY A 274 6.02 -26.46 5.81
N GLY A 275 6.10 -25.60 6.78
CA GLY A 275 7.20 -24.66 6.96
C GLY A 275 7.22 -24.10 8.36
N ALA A 276 8.07 -23.12 8.57
CA ALA A 276 8.17 -22.45 9.86
C ALA A 276 8.65 -21.02 9.70
N ASP A 277 8.09 -20.12 10.52
CA ASP A 277 8.62 -18.78 10.69
C ASP A 277 9.44 -18.75 11.99
N VAL A 278 10.63 -18.15 11.93
CA VAL A 278 11.54 -18.00 13.05
C VAL A 278 11.74 -16.52 13.28
N LYS A 279 11.47 -16.04 14.50
CA LYS A 279 11.85 -14.70 14.94
C LYS A 279 12.87 -14.84 16.05
N TRP A 280 14.06 -14.30 15.82
CA TRP A 280 15.15 -14.32 16.79
C TRP A 280 15.70 -12.91 17.01
N GLY A 281 15.57 -12.43 18.25
CA GLY A 281 16.28 -11.24 18.71
C GLY A 281 17.77 -11.57 18.86
N ILE A 282 18.57 -11.17 17.87
CA ILE A 282 20.02 -11.39 17.87
C ILE A 282 20.65 -10.68 19.08
N ASN A 283 20.17 -9.47 19.36
CA ASN A 283 20.45 -8.68 20.56
C ASN A 283 19.27 -7.73 20.83
N GLU A 284 19.43 -6.77 21.75
CA GLU A 284 18.39 -5.79 22.10
C GLU A 284 17.91 -4.96 20.90
N SER A 285 18.78 -4.70 19.92
CA SER A 285 18.52 -3.81 18.79
C SER A 285 18.05 -4.55 17.54
N PHE A 286 18.55 -5.75 17.29
CA PHE A 286 18.37 -6.46 16.02
C PHE A 286 17.54 -7.73 16.16
N THR A 287 16.68 -7.94 15.19
CA THR A 287 15.86 -9.15 15.07
C THR A 287 16.06 -9.78 13.69
N LEU A 288 16.22 -11.08 13.67
CA LEU A 288 16.13 -11.91 12.48
C LEU A 288 14.71 -12.45 12.39
N ASP A 289 14.08 -12.24 11.24
CA ASP A 289 12.83 -12.86 10.84
C ASP A 289 13.10 -13.74 9.61
N ALA A 290 12.89 -15.03 9.72
CA ALA A 290 13.12 -15.97 8.63
C ALA A 290 11.88 -16.83 8.40
N THR A 291 11.48 -16.99 7.16
CA THR A 291 10.46 -17.96 6.75
C THR A 291 11.11 -19.06 5.90
N LEU A 292 10.90 -20.29 6.33
CA LEU A 292 11.38 -21.49 5.65
C LEU A 292 10.23 -22.12 4.89
N VAL A 293 10.41 -22.34 3.59
CA VAL A 293 9.38 -22.85 2.68
C VAL A 293 8.09 -22.02 2.76
N PRO A 294 8.13 -20.73 2.39
CA PRO A 294 7.00 -19.84 2.55
C PRO A 294 5.77 -20.31 1.77
N ASP A 295 4.61 -20.31 2.42
CA ASP A 295 3.31 -20.61 1.82
C ASP A 295 2.41 -19.35 1.80
N PHE A 296 2.15 -18.85 0.61
CA PHE A 296 1.35 -17.64 0.37
C PHE A 296 -0.01 -17.93 -0.28
N GLY A 297 -0.44 -19.18 -0.35
CA GLY A 297 -1.68 -19.58 -1.04
C GLY A 297 -2.97 -19.06 -0.40
N GLN A 298 -2.94 -18.68 0.88
CA GLN A 298 -4.14 -18.24 1.62
C GLN A 298 -4.39 -16.73 1.61
N VAL A 299 -3.62 -15.94 0.89
CA VAL A 299 -3.89 -14.50 0.76
C VAL A 299 -5.12 -14.24 -0.11
N GLN A 300 -5.77 -13.09 0.11
CA GLN A 300 -6.89 -12.64 -0.72
C GLN A 300 -6.50 -12.59 -2.20
N SER A 301 -7.43 -12.96 -3.07
CA SER A 301 -7.22 -12.93 -4.52
C SER A 301 -7.01 -11.51 -5.04
N ASP A 302 -6.06 -11.35 -5.96
CA ASP A 302 -5.80 -10.06 -6.61
C ASP A 302 -6.99 -9.62 -7.46
N ASN A 303 -7.20 -8.31 -7.51
CA ASN A 303 -8.28 -7.71 -8.30
C ASN A 303 -7.86 -7.60 -9.77
N GLN A 304 -8.05 -8.66 -10.55
CA GLN A 304 -7.77 -8.62 -11.97
C GLN A 304 -8.60 -7.56 -12.70
N VAL A 305 -7.99 -6.88 -13.68
CA VAL A 305 -8.60 -5.79 -14.46
C VAL A 305 -8.17 -5.88 -15.92
N LEU A 306 -8.98 -5.32 -16.81
CA LEU A 306 -8.59 -5.11 -18.21
C LEU A 306 -7.55 -3.97 -18.25
N ASN A 307 -6.33 -4.30 -18.61
CA ASN A 307 -5.26 -3.33 -18.79
C ASN A 307 -5.02 -3.06 -20.28
N LEU A 308 -5.39 -1.89 -20.74
CA LEU A 308 -5.14 -1.42 -22.11
C LEU A 308 -4.01 -0.38 -22.17
N SER A 309 -3.42 -0.02 -21.04
CA SER A 309 -2.30 0.90 -20.96
C SER A 309 -0.97 0.21 -21.29
N PRO A 310 0.08 0.98 -21.65
CA PRO A 310 1.43 0.43 -21.83
C PRO A 310 2.12 0.03 -20.52
N PHE A 311 1.51 0.27 -19.37
CA PHE A 311 2.09 0.08 -18.04
C PHE A 311 1.56 -1.19 -17.37
N GLU A 312 2.38 -1.79 -16.51
CA GLU A 312 1.96 -2.94 -15.70
C GLU A 312 0.91 -2.56 -14.63
N VAL A 313 0.16 -3.54 -14.15
CA VAL A 313 -0.78 -3.36 -13.04
C VAL A 313 -0.07 -3.60 -11.72
N GLN A 314 -0.16 -2.63 -10.81
CA GLN A 314 0.37 -2.77 -9.46
C GLN A 314 -0.67 -3.41 -8.54
N TYR A 315 -0.29 -4.46 -7.83
CA TYR A 315 -1.09 -5.13 -6.81
C TYR A 315 -0.54 -4.87 -5.40
N ASN A 316 -1.44 -4.77 -4.43
CA ASN A 316 -1.04 -4.65 -3.03
C ASN A 316 -0.36 -5.92 -2.54
N GLU A 317 0.57 -5.78 -1.59
CA GLU A 317 1.16 -6.91 -0.90
C GLU A 317 0.19 -7.41 0.19
N ASN A 318 -0.12 -8.69 0.16
CA ASN A 318 -1.02 -9.34 1.13
C ASN A 318 -0.31 -10.48 1.91
N ARG A 319 0.96 -10.76 1.60
CA ARG A 319 1.74 -11.83 2.25
C ARG A 319 2.37 -11.29 3.54
N ALA A 320 1.98 -11.83 4.69
CA ALA A 320 2.34 -11.31 6.01
C ALA A 320 3.86 -11.10 6.19
N PHE A 321 4.70 -12.02 5.72
CA PHE A 321 6.15 -11.86 5.79
C PHE A 321 6.66 -10.58 5.11
N PHE A 322 6.03 -10.16 4.00
CA PHE A 322 6.43 -8.97 3.23
C PHE A 322 5.73 -7.69 3.66
N THR A 323 4.76 -7.75 4.57
CA THR A 323 4.10 -6.56 5.12
C THR A 323 4.64 -6.19 6.49
N GLU A 324 5.09 -7.16 7.29
CA GLU A 324 5.58 -6.95 8.64
C GLU A 324 7.04 -6.46 8.67
N GLY A 325 7.35 -5.46 9.50
CA GLY A 325 8.71 -5.00 9.77
C GLY A 325 9.45 -4.42 8.57
N THR A 326 8.73 -3.79 7.66
CA THR A 326 9.27 -3.30 6.38
C THR A 326 9.69 -1.85 6.37
N GLU A 327 9.59 -1.13 7.49
CA GLU A 327 9.87 0.31 7.54
C GLU A 327 11.25 0.73 6.99
N LEU A 328 12.25 -0.12 7.14
CA LEU A 328 13.58 0.13 6.57
C LEU A 328 13.62 -0.18 5.07
N PHE A 329 12.96 -1.25 4.64
CA PHE A 329 13.02 -1.75 3.26
C PHE A 329 12.17 -0.95 2.28
N ASN A 330 11.08 -0.33 2.75
CA ASN A 330 10.17 0.48 1.91
C ASN A 330 10.72 1.88 1.60
N LYS A 331 11.91 2.23 2.09
CA LYS A 331 12.52 3.53 1.85
C LYS A 331 12.85 3.74 0.37
N GLY A 332 12.59 4.94 -0.11
CA GLY A 332 12.91 5.35 -1.47
C GLY A 332 12.10 4.67 -2.58
N GLY A 333 11.11 3.82 -2.25
CA GLY A 333 10.28 3.13 -3.25
C GLY A 333 11.05 2.13 -4.12
N LEU A 334 12.19 1.60 -3.62
CA LEU A 334 13.05 0.67 -4.36
C LEU A 334 12.71 -0.80 -4.13
N PHE A 335 11.74 -1.08 -3.26
CA PHE A 335 11.29 -2.43 -2.96
C PHE A 335 9.77 -2.57 -3.21
N TYR A 336 9.44 -3.37 -4.19
CA TYR A 336 8.11 -3.89 -4.46
C TYR A 336 8.13 -5.40 -4.23
N SER A 337 7.67 -5.83 -3.09
CA SER A 337 7.82 -7.21 -2.61
C SER A 337 7.21 -8.27 -3.52
N ARG A 338 6.22 -7.89 -4.36
CA ARG A 338 5.62 -8.78 -5.37
C ARG A 338 6.59 -9.27 -6.43
N ARG A 339 7.75 -8.62 -6.59
CA ARG A 339 8.84 -9.12 -7.46
C ARG A 339 9.47 -10.40 -6.90
N VAL A 340 9.48 -10.54 -5.56
CA VAL A 340 10.05 -11.72 -4.89
C VAL A 340 9.02 -12.84 -4.89
N GLY A 341 9.30 -13.92 -5.63
CA GLY A 341 8.37 -15.03 -5.82
C GLY A 341 7.17 -14.69 -6.72
N GLY A 342 7.30 -13.66 -7.56
CA GLY A 342 6.29 -13.24 -8.52
C GLY A 342 6.28 -14.06 -9.81
N GLN A 343 5.76 -13.46 -10.87
CA GLN A 343 5.72 -14.08 -12.20
C GLN A 343 7.14 -14.34 -12.73
N PRO A 344 7.41 -15.51 -13.33
CA PRO A 344 8.70 -15.80 -13.92
C PRO A 344 9.09 -14.81 -15.02
N LEU A 345 10.38 -14.50 -15.11
CA LEU A 345 10.95 -13.51 -16.04
C LEU A 345 10.58 -13.77 -17.51
N GLY A 346 10.55 -15.02 -17.93
CA GLY A 346 10.23 -15.43 -19.31
C GLY A 346 8.82 -16.00 -19.47
N PHE A 347 7.89 -15.65 -18.59
CA PHE A 347 6.51 -16.16 -18.65
C PHE A 347 5.78 -15.71 -19.91
N ASP A 348 5.85 -14.42 -20.22
CA ASP A 348 5.16 -13.82 -21.36
C ASP A 348 5.90 -14.00 -22.68
N ASP A 349 7.20 -14.28 -22.65
CA ASP A 349 8.06 -14.47 -23.83
C ASP A 349 8.13 -15.92 -24.30
N LEU A 350 7.36 -16.80 -23.70
CA LEU A 350 7.45 -18.24 -23.98
C LEU A 350 7.09 -18.59 -25.43
N ASP A 351 6.06 -17.93 -26.01
CA ASP A 351 5.62 -18.18 -27.38
C ASP A 351 6.72 -17.90 -28.42
N GLY A 352 7.57 -16.90 -28.17
CA GLY A 352 8.74 -16.59 -29.00
C GLY A 352 9.82 -17.67 -28.96
N ARG A 353 9.79 -18.56 -27.98
CA ARG A 353 10.79 -19.62 -27.71
C ARG A 353 10.31 -21.01 -28.10
N LEU A 354 9.08 -21.13 -28.60
CA LEU A 354 8.52 -22.37 -29.15
C LEU A 354 9.12 -22.63 -30.52
N ARG A 355 9.35 -23.90 -30.82
CA ARG A 355 9.69 -24.33 -32.17
C ARG A 355 8.50 -24.16 -33.08
N LYS A 356 8.66 -23.33 -34.11
CA LYS A 356 7.58 -23.06 -35.07
C LYS A 356 7.38 -24.21 -36.05
N ARG A 357 6.22 -24.25 -36.68
CA ARG A 357 5.92 -25.10 -37.79
C ARG A 357 6.98 -24.93 -38.90
N THR A 358 7.62 -25.98 -39.31
CA THR A 358 8.63 -26.02 -40.39
C THR A 358 8.30 -27.12 -41.35
N THR A 359 8.68 -26.94 -42.62
CA THR A 359 8.72 -28.02 -43.59
C THR A 359 10.17 -28.47 -43.68
N ASP A 360 10.46 -29.76 -43.45
CA ASP A 360 11.81 -30.31 -43.56
C ASP A 360 12.24 -30.49 -45.02
N SER A 361 13.48 -30.87 -45.24
CA SER A 361 14.06 -31.12 -46.56
C SER A 361 13.30 -32.15 -47.39
N ASP A 362 12.54 -33.02 -46.73
CA ASP A 362 11.81 -34.14 -47.38
C ASP A 362 10.34 -33.76 -47.63
N GLY A 363 9.99 -32.45 -47.44
CA GLY A 363 8.64 -31.92 -47.63
C GLY A 363 7.64 -32.27 -46.54
N GLN A 364 8.10 -32.90 -45.45
CA GLN A 364 7.24 -33.21 -44.28
C GLN A 364 7.01 -31.98 -43.45
N ILE A 365 5.73 -31.70 -43.13
CA ILE A 365 5.33 -30.58 -42.27
C ILE A 365 5.50 -31.03 -40.84
N ARG A 366 6.49 -30.47 -40.13
CA ARG A 366 6.57 -30.53 -38.68
C ARG A 366 5.67 -29.45 -38.11
N GLN A 367 4.63 -29.87 -37.43
CA GLN A 367 3.77 -28.94 -36.70
C GLN A 367 4.55 -28.37 -35.48
N GLY A 368 4.29 -27.09 -35.10
CA GLY A 368 5.06 -26.49 -34.05
C GLY A 368 4.77 -27.05 -32.65
N GLU A 369 5.49 -26.54 -31.67
CA GLU A 369 5.27 -26.83 -30.25
C GLU A 369 4.11 -26.01 -29.71
N TYR A 370 3.44 -26.52 -28.69
CA TYR A 370 2.45 -25.82 -27.90
C TYR A 370 2.73 -25.95 -26.41
N VAL A 371 2.24 -25.00 -25.63
CA VAL A 371 2.44 -24.93 -24.17
C VAL A 371 1.48 -25.89 -23.49
N VAL A 372 2.00 -26.85 -22.73
CA VAL A 372 1.24 -27.77 -21.87
C VAL A 372 1.03 -27.14 -20.48
N SER A 373 2.09 -26.55 -19.93
CA SER A 373 2.07 -25.93 -18.61
C SER A 373 3.08 -24.78 -18.55
N ASN A 374 2.67 -23.62 -18.04
CA ASN A 374 3.53 -22.48 -17.76
C ASN A 374 3.23 -21.96 -16.34
N PRO A 375 4.04 -22.29 -15.34
CA PRO A 375 3.81 -21.80 -13.98
C PRO A 375 3.92 -20.27 -13.90
N GLY A 376 2.89 -19.62 -13.38
CA GLY A 376 2.84 -18.16 -13.25
C GLY A 376 3.43 -17.60 -11.95
N ILE A 377 4.01 -18.47 -11.09
CA ILE A 377 4.55 -18.08 -9.78
C ILE A 377 5.89 -18.78 -9.57
N THR A 378 6.86 -18.01 -9.09
CA THR A 378 8.18 -18.52 -8.71
C THR A 378 8.17 -18.96 -7.25
N ARG A 379 8.58 -20.21 -6.98
CA ARG A 379 8.67 -20.74 -5.62
C ARG A 379 9.90 -20.22 -4.90
N LEU A 380 9.70 -19.71 -3.69
CA LEU A 380 10.79 -19.33 -2.79
C LEU A 380 11.25 -20.54 -1.97
N LEU A 381 12.55 -20.67 -1.82
CA LEU A 381 13.19 -21.63 -0.90
C LEU A 381 13.16 -21.07 0.53
N ASN A 382 13.50 -19.80 0.66
CA ASN A 382 13.47 -19.07 1.92
C ASN A 382 13.31 -17.57 1.68
N ALA A 383 12.95 -16.86 2.73
CA ALA A 383 13.12 -15.42 2.80
C ALA A 383 13.51 -15.05 4.23
N THR A 384 14.47 -14.15 4.37
CA THR A 384 15.05 -13.77 5.65
C THR A 384 15.21 -12.25 5.72
N LYS A 385 14.83 -11.65 6.86
CA LYS A 385 15.05 -10.24 7.18
C LYS A 385 15.83 -10.13 8.48
N ILE A 386 16.84 -9.29 8.51
CA ILE A 386 17.46 -8.80 9.73
C ILE A 386 17.19 -7.30 9.79
N SER A 387 16.56 -6.84 10.83
CA SER A 387 16.27 -5.42 10.98
C SER A 387 16.43 -4.96 12.42
N GLY A 388 16.87 -3.75 12.60
CA GLY A 388 17.01 -3.18 13.92
C GLY A 388 17.49 -1.74 13.90
N ARG A 389 17.47 -1.12 15.09
CA ARG A 389 17.96 0.23 15.29
C ARG A 389 18.75 0.30 16.59
N THR A 390 19.96 0.85 16.52
CA THR A 390 20.81 1.06 17.68
C THR A 390 20.32 2.25 18.51
N LYS A 391 20.79 2.34 19.76
CA LYS A 391 20.52 3.48 20.66
C LYS A 391 20.97 4.84 20.11
N ASN A 392 21.93 4.85 19.19
CA ASN A 392 22.40 6.07 18.51
C ASN A 392 21.56 6.40 17.25
N GLY A 393 20.44 5.72 17.04
CA GLY A 393 19.53 5.98 15.92
C GLY A 393 19.97 5.40 14.57
N LEU A 394 21.02 4.55 14.52
CA LEU A 394 21.39 3.84 13.29
C LEU A 394 20.49 2.62 13.09
N GLY A 395 19.64 2.65 12.10
CA GLY A 395 18.87 1.53 11.59
C GLY A 395 19.67 0.73 10.56
N VAL A 396 19.65 -0.59 10.67
CA VAL A 396 20.25 -1.51 9.68
C VAL A 396 19.20 -2.51 9.26
N GLY A 397 19.03 -2.67 7.95
CA GLY A 397 18.15 -3.64 7.33
C GLY A 397 18.94 -4.53 6.36
N LEU A 398 18.75 -5.84 6.49
CA LEU A 398 19.22 -6.85 5.53
C LEU A 398 18.04 -7.72 5.16
N PHE A 399 17.78 -7.89 3.89
CA PHE A 399 16.79 -8.81 3.36
C PHE A 399 17.47 -9.72 2.35
N ASN A 400 17.12 -11.01 2.39
CA ASN A 400 17.56 -11.98 1.40
C ASN A 400 16.43 -12.98 1.12
N ALA A 401 16.24 -13.33 -0.15
CA ALA A 401 15.35 -14.40 -0.58
C ALA A 401 15.96 -15.17 -1.74
N LEU A 402 15.73 -16.47 -1.76
CA LEU A 402 16.17 -17.37 -2.82
C LEU A 402 14.96 -17.98 -3.51
N SER A 403 14.96 -17.96 -4.83
CA SER A 403 13.94 -18.64 -5.64
C SER A 403 14.57 -19.75 -6.46
N ASN A 404 13.79 -20.81 -6.66
CA ASN A 404 14.19 -21.93 -7.50
C ASN A 404 13.99 -21.64 -8.99
N ASP A 405 14.61 -22.46 -9.83
CA ASP A 405 14.30 -22.51 -11.26
C ASP A 405 12.82 -22.80 -11.48
N VAL A 406 12.24 -22.20 -12.52
CA VAL A 406 10.89 -22.51 -12.99
C VAL A 406 10.95 -22.88 -14.46
N TYR A 407 10.28 -23.96 -14.81
CA TYR A 407 10.21 -24.47 -16.16
C TYR A 407 8.77 -24.53 -16.65
N ALA A 408 8.56 -24.09 -17.88
CA ALA A 408 7.36 -24.40 -18.64
C ALA A 408 7.53 -25.76 -19.35
N THR A 409 6.46 -26.53 -19.44
CA THR A 409 6.42 -27.76 -20.22
C THR A 409 5.80 -27.48 -21.58
N VAL A 410 6.52 -27.78 -22.65
CA VAL A 410 6.02 -27.65 -24.02
C VAL A 410 5.99 -29.01 -24.66
N GLN A 411 5.11 -29.22 -25.63
CA GLN A 411 4.94 -30.48 -26.33
C GLN A 411 4.94 -30.26 -27.83
N ASP A 412 5.72 -31.08 -28.54
CA ASP A 412 5.70 -31.15 -30.00
C ASP A 412 4.39 -31.80 -30.45
N SER A 413 3.65 -31.10 -31.30
CA SER A 413 2.33 -31.57 -31.76
C SER A 413 2.38 -32.76 -32.72
N THR A 414 3.55 -33.05 -33.33
CA THR A 414 3.74 -34.19 -34.27
C THR A 414 4.24 -35.44 -33.55
N THR A 415 5.26 -35.27 -32.73
CA THR A 415 5.91 -36.38 -32.07
C THR A 415 5.37 -36.73 -30.69
N GLY A 416 4.61 -35.78 -30.08
CA GLY A 416 4.16 -35.90 -28.71
C GLY A 416 5.27 -35.76 -27.66
N GLN A 417 6.53 -35.53 -28.09
CA GLN A 417 7.63 -35.33 -27.16
C GLN A 417 7.49 -34.06 -26.34
N ARG A 418 7.78 -34.17 -25.05
CA ARG A 418 7.78 -33.06 -24.11
C ARG A 418 9.20 -32.60 -23.83
N ARG A 419 9.39 -31.31 -23.72
CA ARG A 419 10.61 -30.69 -23.17
C ARG A 419 10.27 -29.58 -22.17
N GLU A 420 11.23 -29.30 -21.34
CA GLU A 420 11.15 -28.19 -20.40
C GLU A 420 11.85 -26.94 -20.95
N VAL A 421 11.25 -25.79 -20.77
CA VAL A 421 11.79 -24.47 -21.13
C VAL A 421 11.93 -23.65 -19.88
N LEU A 422 13.15 -23.27 -19.56
CA LEU A 422 13.43 -22.42 -18.38
C LEU A 422 12.73 -21.07 -18.54
N THR A 423 11.83 -20.70 -17.60
CA THR A 423 11.13 -19.41 -17.57
C THR A 423 11.63 -18.52 -16.45
N GLN A 424 12.20 -19.08 -15.38
CA GLN A 424 12.89 -18.33 -14.32
C GLN A 424 14.16 -19.11 -13.94
N PRO A 425 15.34 -18.49 -14.00
CA PRO A 425 16.55 -19.08 -13.44
C PRO A 425 16.57 -18.93 -11.92
N PHE A 426 17.32 -19.79 -11.23
CA PHE A 426 17.63 -19.62 -9.81
C PHE A 426 18.08 -18.18 -9.55
N SER A 427 17.43 -17.52 -8.60
CA SER A 427 17.63 -16.10 -8.36
C SER A 427 17.81 -15.80 -6.87
N ASN A 428 18.73 -14.91 -6.58
CA ASN A 428 18.99 -14.37 -5.26
C ASN A 428 18.59 -12.89 -5.23
N TYR A 429 17.66 -12.55 -4.35
CA TYR A 429 17.17 -11.20 -4.10
C TYR A 429 17.77 -10.70 -2.79
N SER A 430 18.42 -9.55 -2.79
CA SER A 430 19.05 -9.00 -1.61
C SER A 430 18.76 -7.50 -1.48
N ILE A 431 18.52 -7.05 -0.24
CA ILE A 431 18.38 -5.62 0.07
C ILE A 431 19.24 -5.30 1.29
N PHE A 432 19.96 -4.20 1.20
CA PHE A 432 20.73 -3.64 2.31
C PHE A 432 20.29 -2.20 2.57
N VAL A 433 20.07 -1.87 3.83
CA VAL A 433 19.65 -0.52 4.26
C VAL A 433 20.48 -0.06 5.44
N LEU A 434 20.96 1.19 5.37
CA LEU A 434 21.44 1.96 6.51
C LEU A 434 20.57 3.21 6.63
N ASP A 435 20.11 3.48 7.85
CA ASP A 435 19.22 4.60 8.13
C ASP A 435 19.62 5.29 9.43
N GLN A 436 20.19 6.48 9.34
CA GLN A 436 20.58 7.26 10.50
C GLN A 436 19.53 8.29 10.85
N SER A 437 18.86 8.11 11.99
CA SER A 437 18.05 9.15 12.61
C SER A 437 18.93 10.28 13.12
N LEU A 438 18.53 11.51 12.85
CA LEU A 438 19.22 12.74 13.24
C LEU A 438 18.31 13.59 14.13
N LYS A 439 18.85 14.64 14.74
CA LYS A 439 18.07 15.61 15.52
C LYS A 439 17.07 16.35 14.62
N ASN A 440 16.06 16.97 15.25
CA ASN A 440 15.08 17.82 14.58
C ASN A 440 14.27 17.13 13.48
N ASN A 441 13.78 15.92 13.74
CA ASN A 441 12.96 15.18 12.78
C ASN A 441 13.65 15.00 11.41
N SER A 442 14.93 14.69 11.44
CA SER A 442 15.80 14.55 10.26
C SER A 442 16.39 13.16 10.16
N TYR A 443 16.73 12.72 8.95
CA TYR A 443 17.40 11.45 8.73
C TYR A 443 18.21 11.44 7.42
N VAL A 444 19.13 10.48 7.34
CA VAL A 444 19.85 10.11 6.11
C VAL A 444 19.80 8.60 5.96
N SER A 445 19.50 8.12 4.75
CA SER A 445 19.38 6.68 4.48
C SER A 445 20.16 6.30 3.22
N LEU A 446 20.75 5.11 3.23
CA LEU A 446 21.31 4.43 2.07
C LEU A 446 20.56 3.11 1.90
N ILE A 447 20.12 2.81 0.69
CA ILE A 447 19.49 1.54 0.33
C ILE A 447 20.13 0.97 -0.93
N ASN A 448 20.37 -0.32 -0.93
CA ASN A 448 20.81 -1.07 -2.11
C ASN A 448 19.89 -2.26 -2.31
N THR A 449 19.37 -2.44 -3.52
CA THR A 449 18.63 -3.63 -3.95
C THR A 449 19.41 -4.35 -5.03
N ASN A 450 19.50 -5.68 -4.94
CA ASN A 450 20.30 -6.49 -5.84
C ASN A 450 19.58 -7.78 -6.20
N VAL A 451 19.58 -8.15 -7.48
CA VAL A 451 19.10 -9.42 -8.00
C VAL A 451 20.19 -10.06 -8.81
N THR A 452 20.67 -11.21 -8.35
CA THR A 452 21.62 -12.04 -9.09
C THR A 452 20.93 -13.31 -9.57
N ARG A 453 21.19 -13.68 -10.81
CA ARG A 453 20.56 -14.83 -11.48
C ARG A 453 21.60 -15.81 -12.00
N GLN A 454 21.31 -17.09 -11.89
CA GLN A 454 22.19 -18.13 -12.41
C GLN A 454 22.05 -18.25 -13.93
N GLY A 455 23.15 -18.51 -14.62
CA GLY A 455 23.17 -18.78 -16.07
C GLY A 455 23.23 -17.54 -16.94
N SER A 456 22.85 -17.68 -18.20
CA SER A 456 22.95 -16.63 -19.21
C SER A 456 21.77 -15.67 -19.12
N THR A 457 21.83 -14.76 -18.18
CA THR A 457 20.85 -13.68 -18.01
C THR A 457 21.51 -12.46 -17.33
N TYR A 458 20.79 -11.36 -17.23
CA TYR A 458 21.32 -10.17 -16.59
C TYR A 458 21.12 -10.17 -15.08
N ASP A 459 22.05 -9.54 -14.39
CA ASP A 459 21.91 -9.14 -13.00
C ASP A 459 21.47 -7.69 -12.90
N ALA A 460 20.76 -7.33 -11.83
CA ALA A 460 20.26 -5.98 -11.61
C ALA A 460 20.63 -5.46 -10.22
N ASN A 461 21.04 -4.21 -10.14
CA ASN A 461 21.36 -3.52 -8.90
C ASN A 461 20.83 -2.10 -8.92
N VAL A 462 20.25 -1.65 -7.80
CA VAL A 462 19.90 -0.24 -7.60
C VAL A 462 20.42 0.23 -6.25
N THR A 463 21.17 1.32 -6.28
CA THR A 463 21.65 2.00 -5.06
C THR A 463 20.97 3.35 -4.93
N GLY A 464 20.40 3.63 -3.77
CA GLY A 464 19.69 4.88 -3.49
C GLY A 464 20.15 5.53 -2.20
N GLY A 465 20.30 6.85 -2.25
CA GLY A 465 20.50 7.70 -1.08
C GLY A 465 19.30 8.61 -0.87
N LEU A 466 18.86 8.76 0.39
CA LEU A 466 17.76 9.63 0.77
C LEU A 466 18.15 10.48 1.97
N PHE A 467 17.60 11.68 2.02
CA PHE A 467 17.74 12.52 3.20
C PHE A 467 16.50 13.36 3.46
N ARG A 468 16.31 13.72 4.70
CA ARG A 468 15.39 14.75 5.15
C ARG A 468 16.09 15.57 6.22
N PHE A 469 16.15 16.88 6.02
CA PHE A 469 16.68 17.83 6.99
C PHE A 469 15.57 18.83 7.34
N ALA A 470 15.15 18.82 8.59
CA ALA A 470 14.21 19.80 9.12
C ALA A 470 14.94 20.81 10.01
N ASP A 471 14.44 22.05 10.04
CA ASP A 471 14.97 23.10 10.90
C ASP A 471 14.64 22.83 12.38
N LYS A 472 15.30 23.53 13.31
CA LYS A 472 15.08 23.36 14.76
C LYS A 472 13.66 23.61 15.21
N SER A 473 12.92 24.44 14.49
CA SER A 473 11.51 24.75 14.76
C SER A 473 10.53 23.77 14.13
N ASN A 474 11.02 22.80 13.36
CA ASN A 474 10.23 21.83 12.59
C ASN A 474 9.20 22.51 11.67
N ARG A 475 9.58 23.65 11.09
CA ARG A 475 8.73 24.46 10.18
C ARG A 475 9.08 24.25 8.72
N TYR A 476 10.34 24.06 8.41
CA TYR A 476 10.85 23.86 7.05
C TYR A 476 11.63 22.57 6.96
N ALA A 477 11.53 21.92 5.81
CA ALA A 477 12.29 20.73 5.51
C ALA A 477 12.84 20.76 4.08
N LEU A 478 14.06 20.28 3.93
CA LEU A 478 14.67 19.91 2.67
C LEU A 478 14.72 18.39 2.60
N LYS A 479 14.12 17.81 1.55
CA LYS A 479 14.14 16.37 1.29
C LYS A 479 14.81 16.11 -0.06
N GLY A 480 15.52 15.02 -0.16
CA GLY A 480 16.12 14.60 -1.41
C GLY A 480 16.28 13.10 -1.51
N GLN A 481 16.34 12.64 -2.74
CA GLN A 481 16.60 11.26 -3.11
C GLN A 481 17.46 11.23 -4.36
N ALA A 482 18.44 10.32 -4.40
CA ALA A 482 19.21 10.02 -5.60
C ALA A 482 19.40 8.51 -5.72
N ASN A 483 19.06 7.93 -6.86
CA ASN A 483 19.16 6.51 -7.14
C ASN A 483 19.96 6.28 -8.40
N TYR A 484 20.70 5.18 -8.44
CA TYR A 484 21.45 4.71 -9.59
C TYR A 484 21.11 3.24 -9.83
N SER A 485 20.58 2.94 -11.01
CA SER A 485 20.24 1.59 -11.46
C SER A 485 21.27 1.05 -12.42
N ARG A 486 21.53 -0.23 -12.36
CA ARG A 486 22.51 -0.94 -13.19
C ARG A 486 22.00 -2.31 -13.56
N ARG A 487 22.00 -2.64 -14.85
CA ARG A 487 21.82 -4.00 -15.37
C ARG A 487 23.06 -4.45 -16.14
N ARG A 488 23.44 -5.72 -15.97
CA ARG A 488 24.60 -6.33 -16.63
C ARG A 488 24.34 -7.78 -16.94
N GLY A 489 24.51 -8.17 -18.18
CA GLY A 489 24.41 -9.57 -18.63
C GLY A 489 23.65 -9.70 -19.93
N GLN A 490 23.19 -10.88 -20.24
CA GLN A 490 22.44 -11.20 -21.44
C GLN A 490 20.95 -10.97 -21.24
N VAL A 491 20.24 -10.60 -22.30
CA VAL A 491 18.77 -10.62 -22.29
C VAL A 491 18.30 -12.07 -22.07
N PHE A 492 17.39 -12.26 -21.13
CA PHE A 492 16.88 -13.58 -20.80
C PHE A 492 16.30 -14.28 -22.04
N GLY A 493 16.74 -15.50 -22.27
CA GLY A 493 16.34 -16.29 -23.44
C GLY A 493 17.07 -15.95 -24.74
N SER A 494 17.99 -14.98 -24.75
CA SER A 494 18.85 -14.65 -25.88
C SER A 494 20.30 -15.05 -25.59
N THR A 495 20.99 -15.59 -26.60
CA THR A 495 22.44 -15.83 -26.56
C THR A 495 23.27 -14.72 -27.17
N GLU A 496 22.64 -13.79 -27.89
CA GLU A 496 23.32 -12.76 -28.67
C GLU A 496 23.10 -11.34 -28.11
N GLN A 497 21.93 -11.09 -27.49
CA GLN A 497 21.58 -9.75 -26.99
C GLN A 497 22.05 -9.54 -25.56
N VAL A 498 22.70 -8.40 -25.34
CA VAL A 498 23.22 -7.99 -24.04
C VAL A 498 22.39 -6.84 -23.48
N ASP A 499 22.02 -6.91 -22.20
CA ASP A 499 21.35 -5.83 -21.46
C ASP A 499 22.33 -5.17 -20.47
N ASN A 500 23.12 -4.24 -20.98
CA ASN A 500 24.06 -3.45 -20.19
C ASN A 500 23.57 -2.01 -20.14
N ARG A 501 22.83 -1.67 -19.08
CA ARG A 501 22.23 -0.34 -18.90
C ARG A 501 22.58 0.26 -17.55
N ASP A 502 22.86 1.56 -17.56
CA ASP A 502 23.01 2.40 -16.38
C ASP A 502 21.99 3.52 -16.44
N GLY A 503 21.33 3.77 -15.33
CA GLY A 503 20.31 4.83 -15.25
C GLY A 503 20.31 5.51 -13.89
N TYR A 504 19.75 6.70 -13.82
CA TYR A 504 19.66 7.45 -12.57
C TYR A 504 18.35 8.21 -12.42
N LYS A 505 18.01 8.44 -11.18
CA LYS A 505 16.90 9.28 -10.75
C LYS A 505 17.37 10.17 -9.62
N TYR A 506 16.92 11.42 -9.59
CA TYR A 506 16.98 12.23 -8.38
C TYR A 506 15.73 13.10 -8.22
N SER A 507 15.46 13.47 -6.99
CA SER A 507 14.45 14.46 -6.64
C SER A 507 14.90 15.32 -5.47
N LEU A 508 14.48 16.59 -5.47
CA LEU A 508 14.73 17.55 -4.40
C LEU A 508 13.45 18.33 -4.11
N GLU A 509 13.04 18.34 -2.84
CA GLU A 509 11.86 19.05 -2.35
C GLU A 509 12.25 20.01 -1.24
N LEU A 510 11.88 21.29 -1.40
CA LEU A 510 11.90 22.28 -0.34
C LEU A 510 10.47 22.56 0.09
N ALA A 511 10.18 22.44 1.39
CA ALA A 511 8.83 22.57 1.90
C ALA A 511 8.75 23.34 3.23
N LYS A 512 7.68 24.08 3.42
CA LYS A 512 7.18 24.49 4.71
C LYS A 512 6.19 23.43 5.19
N ILE A 513 6.50 22.76 6.31
CA ILE A 513 5.84 21.53 6.76
C ILE A 513 4.92 21.70 7.97
N SER A 514 4.92 22.85 8.63
CA SER A 514 4.10 23.10 9.83
C SER A 514 3.36 24.42 9.76
N GLY A 515 2.24 24.48 10.48
CA GLY A 515 1.30 25.62 10.51
C GLY A 515 0.08 25.39 9.64
N ASN A 516 -0.77 26.41 9.55
CA ASN A 516 -1.99 26.34 8.73
C ASN A 516 -1.68 26.48 7.24
N TRP A 517 -0.71 27.29 6.89
CA TRP A 517 -0.21 27.48 5.53
C TRP A 517 1.06 26.65 5.32
N ASN A 518 1.03 25.73 4.38
CA ASN A 518 2.18 24.95 3.97
C ASN A 518 2.39 25.12 2.47
N TRP A 519 3.62 24.89 2.00
CA TRP A 519 3.96 24.92 0.59
C TRP A 519 5.11 23.98 0.31
N SER A 520 5.20 23.51 -0.91
CA SER A 520 6.34 22.75 -1.41
C SER A 520 6.72 23.12 -2.83
N VAL A 521 8.00 23.01 -3.13
CA VAL A 521 8.54 23.05 -4.48
C VAL A 521 9.40 21.81 -4.68
N ASN A 522 9.10 21.05 -5.70
CA ASN A 522 9.77 19.81 -6.03
C ASN A 522 10.35 19.86 -7.44
N HIS A 523 11.53 19.30 -7.62
CA HIS A 523 12.18 19.06 -8.90
C HIS A 523 12.71 17.64 -8.94
N GLY A 524 12.45 16.91 -10.03
CA GLY A 524 12.92 15.53 -10.21
C GLY A 524 13.34 15.25 -11.63
N ILE A 525 14.31 14.33 -11.78
CA ILE A 525 14.74 13.77 -13.08
C ILE A 525 14.79 12.25 -12.95
N GLU A 526 14.29 11.57 -13.97
CA GLU A 526 14.48 10.15 -14.23
C GLU A 526 15.08 9.99 -15.62
N SER A 527 16.28 9.40 -15.72
CA SER A 527 16.92 9.19 -17.02
C SER A 527 16.14 8.19 -17.88
N ASP A 528 16.37 8.21 -19.17
CA ASP A 528 15.76 7.31 -20.16
C ASP A 528 16.13 5.83 -19.96
N THR A 529 17.15 5.56 -19.17
CA THR A 529 17.67 4.21 -18.87
C THR A 529 17.47 3.79 -17.41
N TYR A 530 16.91 4.66 -16.55
CA TYR A 530 16.65 4.30 -15.16
C TYR A 530 15.61 3.19 -15.06
N ASP A 531 15.96 2.08 -14.39
CA ASP A 531 15.09 0.92 -14.27
C ASP A 531 15.30 0.20 -12.93
N PRO A 532 14.40 0.36 -11.97
CA PRO A 532 14.42 -0.34 -10.69
C PRO A 532 13.58 -1.63 -10.67
N ASN A 533 12.96 -2.03 -11.80
CA ASN A 533 11.83 -2.98 -11.84
C ASN A 533 12.16 -4.42 -11.47
N ASP A 534 13.42 -4.79 -11.28
CA ASP A 534 13.78 -6.13 -10.82
C ASP A 534 13.41 -6.39 -9.35
N LEU A 535 13.42 -5.36 -8.49
CA LEU A 535 12.92 -5.40 -7.11
C LEU A 535 11.99 -4.23 -6.76
N GLY A 536 12.01 -3.15 -7.54
CA GLY A 536 11.12 -2.00 -7.41
C GLY A 536 9.93 -2.04 -8.36
N ILE A 537 9.23 -0.91 -8.45
CA ILE A 537 8.20 -0.67 -9.46
C ILE A 537 8.32 0.76 -9.99
N LEU A 538 8.40 0.88 -11.28
CA LEU A 538 8.40 2.14 -12.01
C LEU A 538 7.63 1.94 -13.31
N PHE A 539 6.56 2.69 -13.50
CA PHE A 539 5.70 2.55 -14.69
C PHE A 539 6.33 3.14 -15.94
N SER A 540 7.01 4.28 -15.79
CA SER A 540 7.73 4.93 -16.87
C SER A 540 8.94 5.68 -16.33
N ASN A 541 9.99 5.72 -17.11
CA ASN A 541 11.19 6.54 -16.89
C ASN A 541 11.23 7.73 -17.86
N ASN A 542 12.41 8.30 -18.07
CA ASN A 542 12.64 9.34 -19.08
C ASN A 542 11.82 10.60 -18.81
N SER A 543 11.87 11.14 -17.58
CA SER A 543 11.07 12.31 -17.20
C SER A 543 11.88 13.37 -16.46
N ILE A 544 11.50 14.64 -16.67
CA ILE A 544 11.82 15.78 -15.81
C ILE A 544 10.52 16.30 -15.25
N SER A 545 10.39 16.32 -13.93
CA SER A 545 9.19 16.79 -13.23
C SER A 545 9.48 18.03 -12.39
N GLN A 546 8.56 18.97 -12.38
CA GLN A 546 8.58 20.18 -11.57
C GLN A 546 7.19 20.39 -11.02
N GLU A 547 7.11 20.65 -9.73
CA GLU A 547 5.84 20.88 -9.05
C GLU A 547 5.98 21.95 -7.99
N ALA A 548 4.98 22.81 -7.87
CA ALA A 548 4.85 23.77 -6.79
C ALA A 548 3.43 23.71 -6.25
N SER A 549 3.29 23.63 -4.92
CA SER A 549 1.99 23.56 -4.28
C SER A 549 1.88 24.43 -3.04
N VAL A 550 0.66 24.85 -2.72
CA VAL A 550 0.30 25.59 -1.52
C VAL A 550 -0.93 24.94 -0.90
N SER A 551 -0.85 24.67 0.40
CA SER A 551 -1.96 24.11 1.18
C SER A 551 -2.38 25.05 2.30
N TYR A 552 -3.67 25.15 2.53
CA TYR A 552 -4.23 25.78 3.71
C TYR A 552 -5.05 24.77 4.52
N ASN A 553 -4.70 24.60 5.79
CA ASN A 553 -5.34 23.67 6.70
C ASN A 553 -5.90 24.41 7.90
N LYS A 554 -7.22 24.44 8.05
CA LYS A 554 -7.91 24.91 9.24
C LYS A 554 -8.31 23.69 10.08
N TYR A 555 -7.68 23.54 11.22
CA TYR A 555 -7.86 22.38 12.09
C TYR A 555 -8.94 22.53 13.14
N GLU A 556 -9.39 23.75 13.40
CA GLU A 556 -10.41 24.06 14.38
C GLU A 556 -11.77 24.26 13.73
N PRO A 557 -12.88 23.93 14.44
CA PRO A 557 -14.22 24.18 13.94
C PRO A 557 -14.44 25.67 13.63
N PHE A 558 -15.06 25.93 12.50
CA PHE A 558 -15.50 27.24 12.09
C PHE A 558 -16.77 27.13 11.24
N TRP A 559 -17.63 28.13 11.32
CA TRP A 559 -18.92 28.12 10.65
C TRP A 559 -19.71 26.83 10.96
N LYS A 560 -19.94 25.97 9.96
CA LYS A 560 -20.66 24.68 10.08
C LYS A 560 -19.73 23.46 9.87
N VAL A 561 -18.43 23.65 9.85
CA VAL A 561 -17.47 22.57 9.56
C VAL A 561 -16.46 22.42 10.70
N ASN A 562 -15.99 21.20 10.92
CA ASN A 562 -14.99 20.86 11.93
C ASN A 562 -13.57 21.23 11.48
N ASN A 563 -13.31 21.16 10.21
CA ASN A 563 -12.01 21.44 9.62
C ASN A 563 -12.16 21.79 8.13
N LEU A 564 -11.13 22.36 7.57
CA LEU A 564 -10.99 22.54 6.12
C LEU A 564 -9.54 22.27 5.74
N ARG A 565 -9.32 21.43 4.76
CA ARG A 565 -8.02 21.23 4.11
C ARG A 565 -8.18 21.58 2.66
N THR A 566 -7.26 22.37 2.14
CA THR A 566 -7.21 22.76 0.73
C THR A 566 -5.78 22.64 0.22
N ASN A 567 -5.63 22.29 -1.03
CA ASN A 567 -4.35 22.26 -1.71
C ASN A 567 -4.53 22.75 -3.15
N ILE A 568 -3.59 23.54 -3.64
CA ILE A 568 -3.52 24.01 -5.02
C ILE A 568 -2.08 23.79 -5.48
N GLY A 569 -1.91 23.24 -6.66
CA GLY A 569 -0.59 22.99 -7.24
C GLY A 569 -0.56 23.21 -8.74
N LEU A 570 0.64 23.49 -9.23
CA LEU A 570 1.00 23.57 -10.62
C LEU A 570 2.12 22.58 -10.89
N TYR A 571 2.05 21.91 -12.00
CA TYR A 571 3.09 20.96 -12.40
C TYR A 571 3.45 21.07 -13.88
N GLN A 572 4.68 20.65 -14.18
CA GLN A 572 5.18 20.47 -15.53
C GLN A 572 5.96 19.18 -15.61
N THR A 573 5.75 18.42 -16.69
CA THR A 573 6.52 17.22 -17.00
C THR A 573 7.09 17.32 -18.43
N LEU A 574 8.35 16.95 -18.57
CA LEU A 574 9.06 16.88 -19.85
C LEU A 574 9.64 15.47 -19.99
N LEU A 575 9.84 14.99 -21.21
CA LEU A 575 10.81 13.91 -21.43
C LEU A 575 12.20 14.42 -21.06
N TYR A 576 13.03 13.56 -20.48
CA TYR A 576 14.43 13.84 -20.22
C TYR A 576 15.24 13.78 -21.53
N LYS A 577 15.00 12.74 -22.35
CA LYS A 577 15.73 12.55 -23.62
C LYS A 577 14.83 11.94 -24.70
N PRO A 578 14.69 12.66 -25.84
CA PRO A 578 15.04 14.07 -26.05
C PRO A 578 14.19 14.99 -25.17
N THR A 579 14.73 16.12 -24.74
CA THR A 579 13.97 17.04 -23.89
C THR A 579 12.78 17.63 -24.67
N ARG A 580 11.60 17.12 -24.38
CA ARG A 580 10.33 17.51 -25.01
C ARG A 580 9.22 17.61 -23.98
N ARG A 581 8.31 18.58 -24.20
CA ARG A 581 7.15 18.77 -23.32
C ARG A 581 6.24 17.53 -23.35
N GLN A 582 5.87 17.03 -22.19
CA GLN A 582 4.83 16.03 -22.01
C GLN A 582 3.53 16.68 -21.53
N ASP A 583 3.56 17.33 -20.39
CA ASP A 583 2.38 17.87 -19.75
C ASP A 583 2.67 19.14 -18.97
N VAL A 584 1.69 20.02 -18.88
CA VAL A 584 1.63 21.18 -17.97
C VAL A 584 0.21 21.30 -17.47
N GLY A 585 0.04 21.35 -16.17
CA GLY A 585 -1.29 21.39 -15.60
C GLY A 585 -1.34 21.98 -14.20
N PHE A 586 -2.54 21.98 -13.68
CA PHE A 586 -2.84 22.41 -12.32
C PHE A 586 -3.77 21.39 -11.65
N TYR A 587 -3.76 21.42 -10.33
CA TYR A 587 -4.73 20.72 -9.51
C TYR A 587 -5.13 21.55 -8.30
N SER A 588 -6.34 21.32 -7.83
CA SER A 588 -6.85 21.88 -6.59
C SER A 588 -7.68 20.82 -5.88
N SER A 589 -7.60 20.77 -4.58
CA SER A 589 -8.42 19.87 -3.78
C SER A 589 -8.92 20.55 -2.51
N PHE A 590 -10.06 20.10 -2.01
CA PHE A 590 -10.54 20.44 -0.68
C PHE A 590 -11.14 19.23 0.00
N ASN A 591 -11.10 19.25 1.33
CA ASN A 591 -11.78 18.27 2.19
C ASN A 591 -12.28 18.95 3.46
N THR A 592 -13.50 18.63 3.87
CA THR A 592 -14.13 19.17 5.06
C THR A 592 -15.09 18.16 5.69
N THR A 593 -15.36 18.29 6.99
CA THR A 593 -16.38 17.51 7.70
C THR A 593 -17.33 18.46 8.41
N PHE A 594 -18.62 18.32 8.17
CA PHE A 594 -19.65 19.16 8.80
C PHE A 594 -19.83 18.82 10.29
N THR A 595 -20.04 19.85 11.11
CA THR A 595 -20.15 19.71 12.58
C THR A 595 -21.40 18.96 13.02
N LYS A 596 -22.57 19.24 12.39
CA LYS A 596 -23.87 18.76 12.86
C LYS A 596 -24.12 17.28 12.54
N ASN A 597 -23.78 16.84 11.36
CA ASN A 597 -24.13 15.50 10.85
C ASN A 597 -22.90 14.65 10.54
N PHE A 598 -21.70 15.19 10.77
CA PHE A 598 -20.42 14.54 10.46
C PHE A 598 -20.30 14.01 9.02
N PHE A 599 -21.06 14.62 8.11
CA PHE A 599 -20.89 14.36 6.70
C PHE A 599 -19.56 14.94 6.24
N SER A 600 -18.73 14.11 5.64
CA SER A 600 -17.48 14.54 5.03
C SER A 600 -17.70 14.81 3.55
N LEU A 601 -17.22 15.93 3.07
CA LEU A 601 -17.30 16.36 1.67
C LEU A 601 -15.91 16.71 1.19
N GLY A 602 -15.53 16.20 0.02
CA GLY A 602 -14.31 16.59 -0.64
C GLY A 602 -14.48 16.68 -2.14
N GLY A 603 -13.51 17.32 -2.78
CA GLY A 603 -13.50 17.43 -4.23
C GLY A 603 -12.13 17.79 -4.75
N ASN A 604 -11.88 17.43 -6.02
CA ASN A 604 -10.69 17.76 -6.76
C ASN A 604 -11.09 18.39 -8.08
N LEU A 605 -10.37 19.44 -8.45
CA LEU A 605 -10.41 20.06 -9.76
C LEU A 605 -8.98 19.98 -10.32
N ASP A 606 -8.82 19.41 -11.48
CA ASP A 606 -7.53 19.36 -12.18
C ASP A 606 -7.70 19.70 -13.65
N GLY A 607 -6.63 20.13 -14.27
CA GLY A 607 -6.65 20.42 -15.70
C GLY A 607 -5.24 20.43 -16.28
N SER A 608 -5.17 20.10 -17.55
CA SER A 608 -3.93 20.10 -18.32
C SER A 608 -4.11 20.87 -19.62
N LEU A 609 -3.05 21.50 -20.06
CA LEU A 609 -2.93 21.97 -21.43
C LEU A 609 -2.85 20.77 -22.39
N VAL A 610 -2.63 21.00 -23.69
CA VAL A 610 -2.41 19.89 -24.61
C VAL A 610 -1.22 19.06 -24.14
N GLN A 611 -1.43 17.77 -23.94
CA GLN A 611 -0.42 16.79 -23.51
C GLN A 611 0.13 16.02 -24.70
N HIS A 612 1.37 15.58 -24.59
CA HIS A 612 2.01 14.67 -25.53
C HIS A 612 2.32 13.35 -24.80
N ASP A 613 1.54 12.33 -25.07
CA ASP A 613 1.78 11.00 -24.52
C ASP A 613 2.72 10.22 -25.43
N TYR A 614 3.97 10.12 -25.01
CA TYR A 614 5.03 9.42 -25.75
C TYR A 614 5.06 7.91 -25.49
N PHE A 615 4.32 7.43 -24.49
CA PHE A 615 4.32 6.01 -24.09
C PHE A 615 3.21 5.20 -24.78
N GLU A 616 2.03 5.81 -24.99
CA GLU A 616 0.91 5.13 -25.61
C GLU A 616 1.21 4.57 -27.02
N PRO A 617 2.06 5.19 -27.86
CA PRO A 617 2.46 4.60 -29.15
C PRO A 617 3.25 3.30 -29.04
N ARG A 618 3.80 2.97 -27.86
CA ARG A 618 4.63 1.79 -27.58
C ARG A 618 5.85 1.68 -28.51
N ARG A 619 6.45 2.81 -28.84
CA ARG A 619 7.61 2.94 -29.74
C ARG A 619 8.87 3.37 -28.99
N GLN A 620 10.00 2.81 -29.41
CA GLN A 620 11.32 3.21 -28.96
C GLN A 620 12.20 3.62 -30.15
N PRO A 621 13.08 4.60 -30.00
CA PRO A 621 13.23 5.49 -28.83
C PRO A 621 12.04 6.44 -28.68
N LEU A 622 11.79 6.90 -27.46
CA LEU A 622 10.75 7.90 -27.17
C LEU A 622 11.09 9.25 -27.81
N GLY A 623 10.04 10.06 -28.08
CA GLY A 623 10.20 11.47 -28.50
C GLY A 623 9.83 11.77 -29.96
N GLU A 624 9.71 10.77 -30.80
CA GLU A 624 9.31 10.94 -32.20
C GLU A 624 7.79 10.78 -32.38
N TYR A 625 7.26 9.68 -31.80
CA TYR A 625 5.84 9.38 -31.84
C TYR A 625 5.18 9.75 -30.50
N TYR A 626 4.04 10.40 -30.55
CA TYR A 626 3.23 10.69 -29.36
C TYR A 626 1.74 10.80 -29.70
N VAL A 627 0.91 10.38 -28.79
CA VAL A 627 -0.53 10.66 -28.87
C VAL A 627 -0.78 12.05 -28.30
N ARG A 628 -1.34 12.91 -29.12
CA ARG A 628 -1.77 14.24 -28.70
C ARG A 628 -3.06 14.15 -27.91
N VAL A 629 -3.01 14.50 -26.61
CA VAL A 629 -4.18 14.57 -25.75
C VAL A 629 -4.62 16.04 -25.66
N PRO A 630 -5.86 16.37 -26.06
CA PRO A 630 -6.35 17.75 -26.00
C PRO A 630 -6.33 18.30 -24.59
N ALA A 631 -6.29 19.63 -24.48
CA ALA A 631 -6.47 20.31 -23.21
C ALA A 631 -7.74 19.79 -22.50
N ASN A 632 -7.68 19.59 -21.21
CA ASN A 632 -8.76 18.96 -20.50
C ASN A 632 -8.93 19.49 -19.08
N ILE A 633 -10.13 19.29 -18.55
CA ILE A 633 -10.49 19.60 -17.18
C ILE A 633 -11.19 18.40 -16.57
N GLY A 634 -10.79 18.04 -15.36
CA GLY A 634 -11.38 16.99 -14.53
C GLY A 634 -12.00 17.58 -13.27
N LEU A 635 -13.19 17.10 -12.91
CA LEU A 635 -13.86 17.41 -11.66
C LEU A 635 -14.21 16.09 -10.97
N ASN A 636 -13.84 15.97 -9.71
CA ASN A 636 -14.19 14.84 -8.85
C ASN A 636 -14.80 15.37 -7.55
N GLY A 637 -15.91 14.80 -7.13
CA GLY A 637 -16.55 15.05 -5.84
C GLY A 637 -16.79 13.74 -5.11
N TYR A 638 -16.58 13.75 -3.79
CA TYR A 638 -16.90 12.60 -2.96
C TYR A 638 -17.52 13.04 -1.63
N GLY A 639 -18.40 12.21 -1.12
CA GLY A 639 -19.07 12.42 0.15
C GLY A 639 -19.15 11.14 0.96
N SER A 640 -18.93 11.26 2.27
CA SER A 640 -19.09 10.16 3.24
C SER A 640 -20.10 10.55 4.29
N SER A 641 -21.09 9.69 4.51
CA SER A 641 -22.11 9.89 5.54
C SER A 641 -21.56 9.58 6.94
N ASP A 642 -22.37 9.80 7.95
CA ASP A 642 -22.02 9.53 9.34
C ASP A 642 -21.90 8.03 9.64
N TYR A 643 -20.70 7.53 9.74
CA TYR A 643 -20.38 6.11 10.02
C TYR A 643 -20.76 5.64 11.44
N ARG A 644 -21.16 6.55 12.33
CA ARG A 644 -21.72 6.17 13.66
C ARG A 644 -23.08 5.51 13.53
N LYS A 645 -23.79 5.76 12.42
CA LYS A 645 -25.11 5.17 12.14
C LYS A 645 -24.99 3.72 11.69
N LYS A 646 -26.06 2.94 11.90
CA LYS A 646 -26.13 1.55 11.40
C LYS A 646 -26.01 1.49 9.88
N PHE A 647 -26.64 2.43 9.17
CA PHE A 647 -26.52 2.60 7.74
C PHE A 647 -25.65 3.84 7.44
N ALA A 648 -24.60 3.63 6.67
CA ALA A 648 -23.71 4.66 6.18
C ALA A 648 -23.40 4.42 4.70
N TYR A 649 -22.97 5.44 4.00
CA TYR A 649 -22.62 5.33 2.59
C TYR A 649 -21.53 6.32 2.20
N ASP A 650 -20.76 5.93 1.21
CA ASP A 650 -19.88 6.81 0.46
C ASP A 650 -20.41 6.95 -0.96
N ILE A 651 -20.26 8.12 -1.54
CA ILE A 651 -20.57 8.42 -2.93
C ILE A 651 -19.40 9.15 -3.55
N SER A 652 -19.06 8.82 -4.78
CA SER A 652 -18.10 9.56 -5.59
C SER A 652 -18.62 9.76 -7.00
N LEU A 653 -18.39 10.96 -7.53
CA LEU A 653 -18.76 11.34 -8.89
C LEU A 653 -17.55 12.02 -9.52
N ALA A 654 -17.15 11.59 -10.71
CA ALA A 654 -16.10 12.26 -11.46
C ALA A 654 -16.50 12.46 -12.92
N GLY A 655 -16.02 13.55 -13.49
CA GLY A 655 -16.16 13.85 -14.91
C GLY A 655 -14.86 14.43 -15.45
N ARG A 656 -14.51 14.08 -16.67
CA ARG A 656 -13.40 14.69 -17.40
C ARG A 656 -13.84 15.06 -18.80
N TRP A 657 -13.56 16.27 -19.19
CA TRP A 657 -13.93 16.84 -20.49
C TRP A 657 -12.67 17.34 -21.21
N TYR A 658 -12.64 17.11 -22.50
CA TYR A 658 -11.51 17.47 -23.34
C TYR A 658 -11.95 18.52 -24.35
N ALA A 659 -11.07 19.47 -24.62
CA ALA A 659 -11.28 20.45 -25.67
C ALA A 659 -11.42 19.79 -27.04
N ALA A 660 -12.14 20.42 -27.93
CA ALA A 660 -12.20 19.99 -29.32
C ALA A 660 -10.82 20.14 -29.99
N ASP A 661 -10.41 19.14 -30.73
CA ASP A 661 -9.12 19.13 -31.42
C ASP A 661 -9.26 18.35 -32.75
N GLY A 662 -9.64 19.05 -33.82
CA GLY A 662 -9.88 18.45 -35.13
C GLY A 662 -10.91 17.34 -35.10
N ALA A 663 -10.56 16.16 -35.57
CA ALA A 663 -11.43 14.98 -35.56
C ALA A 663 -11.64 14.38 -34.17
N ARG A 664 -10.92 14.84 -33.12
CA ARG A 664 -10.96 14.34 -31.75
C ARG A 664 -12.02 15.04 -30.91
N THR A 665 -13.18 15.31 -31.46
CA THR A 665 -14.28 15.96 -30.76
C THR A 665 -15.02 15.00 -29.84
N GLY A 666 -15.63 15.52 -28.76
CA GLY A 666 -16.54 14.78 -27.89
C GLY A 666 -15.86 13.71 -27.01
N ARG A 667 -14.55 13.81 -26.77
CA ARG A 667 -13.88 12.96 -25.77
C ARG A 667 -14.29 13.40 -24.39
N ASN A 668 -14.78 12.45 -23.59
CA ASN A 668 -15.15 12.68 -22.20
C ASN A 668 -15.14 11.37 -21.41
N GLY A 669 -15.20 11.48 -20.10
CA GLY A 669 -15.25 10.34 -19.20
C GLY A 669 -16.06 10.63 -17.96
N TYR A 670 -16.73 9.61 -17.42
CA TYR A 670 -17.51 9.69 -16.19
C TYR A 670 -17.18 8.50 -15.30
N ASP A 671 -17.14 8.75 -13.99
CA ASP A 671 -17.02 7.72 -12.97
C ASP A 671 -18.09 7.95 -11.91
N VAL A 672 -18.74 6.86 -11.49
CA VAL A 672 -19.72 6.86 -10.40
C VAL A 672 -19.35 5.75 -9.43
N GLY A 673 -19.17 6.10 -8.17
CA GLY A 673 -18.95 5.16 -7.08
C GLY A 673 -20.03 5.27 -6.01
N LEU A 674 -20.50 4.14 -5.51
CA LEU A 674 -21.45 4.06 -4.40
C LEU A 674 -21.06 2.91 -3.49
N SER A 675 -20.89 3.20 -2.19
CA SER A 675 -20.43 2.21 -1.20
C SER A 675 -21.27 2.26 0.08
N PRO A 676 -22.54 1.73 0.05
CA PRO A 676 -23.32 1.57 1.27
C PRO A 676 -22.74 0.51 2.19
N ARG A 677 -22.80 0.80 3.47
CA ARG A 677 -22.47 -0.10 4.57
C ARG A 677 -23.66 -0.22 5.50
N TYR A 678 -24.00 -1.44 5.88
CA TYR A 678 -25.04 -1.71 6.87
C TYR A 678 -24.48 -2.55 8.00
N ARG A 679 -24.47 -2.01 9.21
CA ARG A 679 -24.09 -2.68 10.44
C ARG A 679 -25.37 -3.20 11.11
N ALA A 680 -25.67 -4.49 10.89
CA ALA A 680 -26.86 -5.12 11.45
C ALA A 680 -26.76 -5.23 12.98
N THR A 681 -25.59 -5.67 13.47
CA THR A 681 -25.24 -5.75 14.89
C THR A 681 -23.81 -5.22 15.11
N ASN A 682 -23.30 -5.26 16.34
CA ASN A 682 -21.89 -4.97 16.59
C ASN A 682 -20.94 -6.04 16.02
N GLN A 683 -21.46 -7.21 15.65
CA GLN A 683 -20.71 -8.36 15.13
C GLN A 683 -20.88 -8.57 13.64
N LEU A 684 -22.01 -8.11 13.05
CA LEU A 684 -22.36 -8.37 11.66
C LEU A 684 -22.47 -7.09 10.86
N SER A 685 -21.65 -6.98 9.82
CA SER A 685 -21.68 -5.88 8.89
C SER A 685 -21.69 -6.35 7.44
N PHE A 686 -22.37 -5.59 6.60
CA PHE A 686 -22.43 -5.75 5.16
C PHE A 686 -21.91 -4.50 4.48
N ARG A 687 -21.19 -4.67 3.37
CA ARG A 687 -20.75 -3.58 2.50
C ARG A 687 -20.96 -3.97 1.06
N TYR A 688 -21.49 -3.05 0.30
CA TYR A 688 -21.56 -3.16 -1.16
C TYR A 688 -20.73 -2.03 -1.76
N ASN A 689 -19.87 -2.32 -2.72
CA ASN A 689 -19.14 -1.32 -3.48
C ASN A 689 -19.52 -1.47 -4.95
N PHE A 690 -20.10 -0.44 -5.49
CA PHE A 690 -20.42 -0.29 -6.91
C PHE A 690 -19.51 0.77 -7.50
N ASN A 691 -18.85 0.44 -8.63
CA ASN A 691 -18.11 1.41 -9.42
C ASN A 691 -18.47 1.24 -10.88
N PHE A 692 -18.84 2.34 -11.50
CA PHE A 692 -19.12 2.45 -12.92
C PHE A 692 -18.20 3.49 -13.53
N SER A 693 -17.58 3.16 -14.66
CA SER A 693 -16.70 4.05 -15.41
C SER A 693 -17.04 3.97 -16.90
N GLN A 694 -17.19 5.12 -17.53
CA GLN A 694 -17.38 5.20 -18.96
C GLN A 694 -16.42 6.21 -19.57
N ARG A 695 -15.78 5.82 -20.66
CA ARG A 695 -14.88 6.67 -21.46
C ARG A 695 -15.42 6.71 -22.87
N HIS A 696 -15.72 7.90 -23.37
CA HIS A 696 -16.15 8.14 -24.74
C HIS A 696 -15.00 8.68 -25.56
N ASN A 697 -14.88 8.19 -26.80
CA ASN A 697 -13.84 8.60 -27.74
C ASN A 697 -12.43 8.57 -27.13
N GLU A 698 -12.21 7.56 -26.26
CA GLU A 698 -10.86 7.29 -25.73
C GLU A 698 -9.98 6.83 -26.88
N ILE A 699 -8.80 7.46 -27.04
CA ILE A 699 -7.83 7.10 -28.06
C ILE A 699 -6.73 6.29 -27.36
N GLY A 700 -6.33 5.20 -27.97
CA GLY A 700 -5.24 4.36 -27.47
C GLY A 700 -4.73 3.40 -28.52
N TYR A 701 -3.60 2.77 -28.23
CA TYR A 701 -2.96 1.80 -29.10
C TYR A 701 -3.92 0.63 -29.41
N ALA A 702 -4.06 0.32 -30.69
CA ALA A 702 -4.89 -0.77 -31.18
C ALA A 702 -4.09 -1.91 -31.82
N GLY A 703 -2.82 -1.70 -32.14
CA GLY A 703 -1.94 -2.67 -32.77
C GLY A 703 -0.95 -2.04 -33.72
N SER A 704 -0.27 -2.89 -34.47
CA SER A 704 0.56 -2.47 -35.58
C SER A 704 0.02 -3.08 -36.90
N LEU A 705 0.33 -2.44 -38.02
CA LEU A 705 -0.05 -2.99 -39.33
C LEU A 705 0.69 -4.31 -39.64
N SER A 706 1.84 -4.57 -39.00
CA SER A 706 2.54 -5.85 -39.07
C SER A 706 1.75 -7.00 -38.43
N ASP A 707 0.86 -6.71 -37.45
CA ASP A 707 -0.05 -7.70 -36.87
C ASP A 707 -1.18 -8.11 -37.83
N GLN A 708 -1.38 -7.31 -38.85
CA GLN A 708 -2.28 -7.61 -39.93
C GLN A 708 -1.46 -8.28 -41.04
N GLN A 709 -1.35 -9.61 -41.02
CA GLN A 709 -1.04 -10.37 -42.22
C GLN A 709 -2.19 -10.14 -43.22
N VAL A 710 -2.23 -8.96 -43.79
CA VAL A 710 -2.98 -8.69 -45.02
C VAL A 710 -2.09 -9.23 -46.11
N ALA A 711 -2.47 -10.34 -46.69
CA ALA A 711 -1.75 -11.00 -47.77
C ALA A 711 -1.43 -10.10 -48.98
N ASP A 712 -1.93 -8.87 -49.04
CA ASP A 712 -1.92 -8.06 -50.26
C ASP A 712 -1.25 -6.68 -50.18
N ARG A 713 -0.68 -6.24 -48.97
CA ARG A 713 0.05 -4.95 -48.95
C ARG A 713 1.20 -4.93 -47.94
N PRO A 714 2.42 -4.61 -48.39
CA PRO A 714 3.56 -4.33 -47.51
C PRO A 714 3.39 -2.93 -46.85
N PHE A 715 2.81 -2.84 -45.66
CA PHE A 715 2.76 -1.60 -44.88
C PHE A 715 3.97 -1.49 -43.94
N ILE A 716 5.14 -1.75 -44.47
CA ILE A 716 6.37 -1.47 -43.78
C ILE A 716 7.08 -0.41 -44.57
N GLN A 717 7.01 0.86 -44.19
CA GLN A 717 7.91 1.90 -44.69
C GLN A 717 9.22 1.79 -43.87
N ASN A 718 10.31 1.54 -44.57
CA ASN A 718 11.66 1.49 -44.01
C ASN A 718 11.88 0.45 -42.88
N GLY A 719 11.19 -0.70 -42.91
CA GLY A 719 11.35 -1.76 -41.93
C GLY A 719 10.71 -1.47 -40.55
N VAL A 720 9.97 -0.39 -40.43
CA VAL A 720 9.29 0.02 -39.19
C VAL A 720 7.79 -0.23 -39.29
N ALA A 721 7.21 -1.02 -38.42
CA ALA A 721 5.77 -1.26 -38.40
C ALA A 721 5.00 0.00 -38.00
N ASP A 722 3.89 0.30 -38.68
CA ASP A 722 3.05 1.44 -38.38
C ASP A 722 2.33 1.31 -37.02
N VAL A 723 2.12 2.43 -36.34
CA VAL A 723 1.36 2.49 -35.10
C VAL A 723 -0.11 2.78 -35.42
N ILE A 724 -1.00 1.88 -35.06
CA ILE A 724 -2.44 2.05 -35.22
C ILE A 724 -3.04 2.46 -33.87
N LEU A 725 -3.70 3.61 -33.89
CA LEU A 725 -4.55 4.08 -32.80
C LEU A 725 -6.01 3.74 -33.09
N GLY A 726 -6.74 3.43 -32.04
CA GLY A 726 -8.18 3.19 -32.12
C GLY A 726 -8.95 4.15 -31.23
N ARG A 727 -10.03 4.70 -31.73
CA ARG A 727 -10.99 5.48 -30.98
C ARG A 727 -12.08 4.55 -30.48
N ARG A 728 -12.22 4.46 -29.15
CA ARG A 728 -13.09 3.47 -28.51
C ARG A 728 -14.02 4.08 -27.46
N ARG A 729 -15.11 3.40 -27.22
CA ARG A 729 -15.91 3.57 -26.00
C ARG A 729 -15.58 2.44 -25.06
N ARG A 730 -15.10 2.75 -23.87
CA ARG A 730 -14.84 1.76 -22.82
C ARG A 730 -15.82 1.94 -21.67
N THR A 731 -16.49 0.85 -21.31
CA THR A 731 -17.42 0.81 -20.17
C THR A 731 -16.91 -0.24 -19.19
N THR A 732 -16.74 0.15 -17.93
CA THR A 732 -16.29 -0.75 -16.86
C THR A 732 -17.29 -0.70 -15.72
N THR A 733 -17.71 -1.87 -15.25
CA THR A 733 -18.58 -2.02 -14.08
C THR A 733 -17.94 -2.97 -13.08
N THR A 734 -17.89 -2.56 -11.83
CA THR A 734 -17.40 -3.41 -10.75
C THR A 734 -18.42 -3.45 -9.63
N ASN A 735 -18.80 -4.65 -9.22
CA ASN A 735 -19.64 -4.91 -8.05
C ASN A 735 -18.86 -5.73 -7.05
N THR A 736 -18.81 -5.29 -5.80
CA THR A 736 -18.22 -6.07 -4.72
C THR A 736 -19.16 -6.08 -3.52
N VAL A 737 -19.62 -7.26 -3.13
CA VAL A 737 -20.40 -7.50 -1.91
C VAL A 737 -19.50 -8.13 -0.87
N SER A 738 -19.50 -7.61 0.33
CA SER A 738 -18.76 -8.19 1.46
C SER A 738 -19.66 -8.32 2.68
N ALA A 739 -19.54 -9.44 3.38
CA ALA A 739 -20.17 -9.68 4.67
C ALA A 739 -19.07 -10.09 5.66
N SER A 740 -19.10 -9.50 6.84
CA SER A 740 -18.16 -9.83 7.93
C SER A 740 -18.94 -10.13 9.20
N TYR A 741 -18.72 -11.31 9.77
CA TYR A 741 -19.26 -11.73 11.04
C TYR A 741 -18.13 -12.06 12.01
N THR A 742 -18.02 -11.29 13.08
CA THR A 742 -17.02 -11.47 14.13
C THR A 742 -17.68 -12.11 15.34
N PHE A 743 -17.45 -13.41 15.55
CA PHE A 743 -18.03 -14.18 16.66
C PHE A 743 -17.51 -13.67 18.00
N THR A 744 -16.20 -13.48 18.08
CA THR A 744 -15.47 -12.95 19.23
C THR A 744 -14.30 -12.11 18.73
N ASN A 745 -13.61 -11.39 19.61
CA ASN A 745 -12.35 -10.67 19.27
C ASN A 745 -11.22 -11.59 18.73
N ARG A 746 -11.44 -12.92 18.70
CA ARG A 746 -10.48 -13.93 18.22
C ARG A 746 -11.00 -14.81 17.10
N MET A 747 -12.27 -14.68 16.73
CA MET A 747 -12.89 -15.56 15.72
C MET A 747 -13.77 -14.76 14.79
N SER A 748 -13.54 -14.90 13.50
CA SER A 748 -14.26 -14.16 12.44
C SER A 748 -14.49 -15.01 11.20
N PHE A 749 -15.51 -14.63 10.46
CA PHE A 749 -15.83 -15.17 9.14
C PHE A 749 -16.15 -14.01 8.19
N THR A 750 -15.48 -13.98 7.05
CA THR A 750 -15.72 -12.97 6.01
C THR A 750 -15.99 -13.62 4.68
N VAL A 751 -16.91 -13.05 3.94
CA VAL A 751 -17.17 -13.43 2.54
C VAL A 751 -17.08 -12.17 1.69
N ARG A 752 -16.36 -12.26 0.60
CA ARG A 752 -16.25 -11.21 -0.41
C ARG A 752 -16.52 -11.79 -1.79
N THR A 753 -17.47 -11.21 -2.49
CA THR A 753 -17.79 -11.57 -3.89
C THR A 753 -17.54 -10.34 -4.75
N ARG A 754 -16.76 -10.49 -5.79
CA ARG A 754 -16.45 -9.44 -6.76
C ARG A 754 -16.81 -9.89 -8.18
N HIS A 755 -17.52 -9.04 -8.91
CA HIS A 755 -17.74 -9.16 -10.34
C HIS A 755 -17.23 -7.89 -11.03
N TYR A 756 -16.33 -8.06 -11.99
CA TYR A 756 -15.73 -7.01 -12.78
C TYR A 756 -15.94 -7.28 -14.26
N VAL A 757 -16.46 -6.30 -14.98
CA VAL A 757 -16.63 -6.35 -16.43
C VAL A 757 -16.09 -5.07 -17.03
N SER A 758 -15.27 -5.19 -18.05
CA SER A 758 -14.81 -4.05 -18.85
C SER A 758 -14.93 -4.39 -20.33
N VAL A 759 -15.65 -3.55 -21.07
CA VAL A 759 -15.92 -3.72 -22.50
C VAL A 759 -15.38 -2.51 -23.24
N ALA A 760 -14.58 -2.74 -24.28
CA ALA A 760 -14.08 -1.72 -25.18
C ALA A 760 -14.61 -1.98 -26.60
N HIS A 761 -15.38 -1.02 -27.12
CA HIS A 761 -15.86 -1.02 -28.50
C HIS A 761 -15.10 0.02 -29.30
N TYR A 762 -14.40 -0.40 -30.33
CA TYR A 762 -13.66 0.44 -31.26
C TYR A 762 -14.57 0.94 -32.36
N ARG A 763 -14.44 2.22 -32.72
CA ARG A 763 -15.28 2.88 -33.72
C ARG A 763 -14.55 3.09 -35.03
N ASP A 764 -13.34 3.59 -34.93
CA ASP A 764 -12.49 3.92 -36.08
C ASP A 764 -11.02 3.85 -35.68
N PHE A 765 -10.17 3.82 -36.70
CA PHE A 765 -8.73 3.67 -36.55
C PHE A 765 -8.00 4.75 -37.33
N SER A 766 -6.85 5.14 -36.82
CA SER A 766 -5.93 6.05 -37.47
C SER A 766 -4.50 5.51 -37.40
N ARG A 767 -3.69 5.85 -38.38
CA ARG A 767 -2.25 5.66 -38.35
C ARG A 767 -1.62 6.86 -37.69
N LEU A 768 -0.73 6.61 -36.77
CA LEU A 768 0.03 7.67 -36.10
C LEU A 768 1.36 7.89 -36.84
N ASN A 769 1.56 9.13 -37.31
CA ASN A 769 2.77 9.56 -37.93
C ASN A 769 3.76 10.17 -36.91
N PRO A 770 5.06 10.30 -37.27
CA PRO A 770 6.00 11.11 -36.52
C PRO A 770 5.47 12.54 -36.31
N GLY A 771 5.70 13.10 -35.11
CA GLY A 771 5.16 14.43 -34.77
C GLY A 771 3.72 14.43 -34.25
N GLY A 772 3.08 13.26 -34.12
CA GLY A 772 1.78 13.13 -33.48
C GLY A 772 0.58 13.42 -34.40
N GLU A 773 0.79 13.46 -35.69
CA GLU A 773 -0.30 13.56 -36.66
C GLU A 773 -0.95 12.21 -36.88
N GLU A 774 -2.28 12.23 -37.04
CA GLU A 774 -3.09 11.04 -37.29
C GLU A 774 -3.68 11.10 -38.70
N GLU A 775 -3.50 10.02 -39.43
CA GLU A 775 -4.12 9.79 -40.72
C GLU A 775 -5.17 8.72 -40.66
N THR A 776 -6.30 8.92 -41.34
CA THR A 776 -7.35 7.87 -41.42
C THR A 776 -6.80 6.69 -42.21
N VAL A 777 -7.04 5.49 -41.67
CA VAL A 777 -6.59 4.24 -42.30
C VAL A 777 -7.74 3.24 -42.40
N ASP A 778 -7.82 2.51 -43.52
CA ASP A 778 -8.75 1.36 -43.67
C ASP A 778 -8.17 0.15 -42.91
N TYR A 779 -8.40 0.14 -41.60
CA TYR A 779 -8.00 -0.96 -40.70
C TYR A 779 -9.21 -1.83 -40.39
N ARG A 780 -9.26 -3.05 -40.95
CA ARG A 780 -10.45 -3.90 -40.95
C ARG A 780 -10.49 -4.92 -39.80
N ARG A 781 -9.44 -5.03 -39.00
CA ARG A 781 -9.39 -5.98 -37.90
C ARG A 781 -10.28 -5.48 -36.75
N ASN A 782 -11.24 -6.29 -36.34
CA ASN A 782 -12.02 -5.99 -35.17
C ASN A 782 -11.13 -6.05 -33.91
N ARG A 783 -11.10 -4.97 -33.12
CA ARG A 783 -10.34 -4.87 -31.85
C ARG A 783 -11.25 -4.79 -30.64
N ASP A 784 -12.54 -4.93 -30.83
CA ASP A 784 -13.49 -5.00 -29.71
C ASP A 784 -13.07 -6.09 -28.73
N ASN A 785 -13.18 -5.79 -27.44
CA ASN A 785 -12.83 -6.76 -26.43
C ASN A 785 -13.66 -6.58 -25.16
N SER A 786 -13.83 -7.70 -24.44
CA SER A 786 -14.47 -7.75 -23.14
C SER A 786 -13.64 -8.59 -22.19
N PHE A 787 -13.35 -8.06 -21.03
CA PHE A 787 -12.73 -8.81 -19.94
C PHE A 787 -13.71 -8.89 -18.77
N ASN A 788 -13.89 -10.09 -18.28
CA ASN A 788 -14.81 -10.43 -17.22
C ASN A 788 -14.04 -11.21 -16.14
N ALA A 789 -14.15 -10.80 -14.89
CA ALA A 789 -13.55 -11.52 -13.77
C ALA A 789 -14.54 -11.62 -12.62
N PHE A 790 -14.75 -12.84 -12.15
CA PHE A 790 -15.59 -13.14 -11.00
C PHE A 790 -14.76 -13.89 -9.95
N ASN A 791 -14.87 -13.47 -8.71
CA ASN A 791 -14.26 -14.20 -7.62
C ASN A 791 -15.07 -14.10 -6.32
N VAL A 792 -15.05 -15.20 -5.57
CA VAL A 792 -15.54 -15.30 -4.20
C VAL A 792 -14.37 -15.73 -3.33
N ASP A 793 -14.14 -14.99 -2.25
CA ASP A 793 -13.20 -15.33 -1.19
C ASP A 793 -13.99 -15.45 0.12
N ALA A 794 -14.04 -16.62 0.72
CA ALA A 794 -14.61 -16.85 2.05
C ALA A 794 -13.49 -17.26 3.00
N VAL A 795 -13.34 -16.54 4.08
CA VAL A 795 -12.24 -16.70 5.04
C VAL A 795 -12.80 -16.85 6.45
N PHE A 796 -12.51 -17.99 7.06
CA PHE A 796 -12.69 -18.20 8.49
C PHE A 796 -11.34 -18.11 9.18
N SER A 797 -11.24 -17.36 10.26
CA SER A 797 -10.03 -17.14 11.04
C SER A 797 -10.32 -17.30 12.52
N TRP A 798 -9.50 -18.10 13.21
CA TRP A 798 -9.61 -18.32 14.65
C TRP A 798 -8.24 -18.30 15.32
N TRP A 799 -8.01 -17.27 16.15
CA TRP A 799 -6.85 -17.16 17.03
C TRP A 799 -7.11 -17.95 18.32
N PHE A 800 -6.80 -19.25 18.33
CA PHE A 800 -7.10 -20.13 19.46
C PHE A 800 -6.16 -19.93 20.66
N ALA A 801 -4.97 -19.37 20.42
CA ALA A 801 -4.03 -18.91 21.45
C ALA A 801 -3.28 -17.67 20.95
N PRO A 802 -2.60 -16.88 21.83
CA PRO A 802 -1.77 -15.77 21.40
C PRO A 802 -0.75 -16.19 20.34
N GLY A 803 -0.74 -15.53 19.19
CA GLY A 803 0.13 -15.85 18.06
C GLY A 803 -0.18 -17.15 17.30
N SER A 804 -1.19 -17.95 17.72
CA SER A 804 -1.57 -19.21 17.08
C SER A 804 -2.93 -19.12 16.40
N GLN A 805 -3.04 -19.59 15.17
CA GLN A 805 -4.20 -19.34 14.31
C GLN A 805 -4.55 -20.57 13.47
N ILE A 806 -5.84 -20.79 13.28
CA ILE A 806 -6.39 -21.63 12.23
C ILE A 806 -7.08 -20.73 11.21
N THR A 807 -6.76 -20.91 9.93
CA THR A 807 -7.40 -20.20 8.83
C THR A 807 -7.95 -21.21 7.83
N VAL A 808 -9.22 -21.06 7.47
CA VAL A 808 -9.85 -21.82 6.39
C VAL A 808 -10.27 -20.85 5.31
N VAL A 809 -9.83 -21.10 4.08
CA VAL A 809 -10.15 -20.22 2.94
C VAL A 809 -10.79 -21.04 1.84
N TRP A 810 -11.95 -20.59 1.36
CA TRP A 810 -12.53 -21.05 0.10
C TRP A 810 -12.44 -19.94 -0.92
N LYS A 811 -11.87 -20.27 -2.08
CA LYS A 811 -11.78 -19.40 -3.24
C LYS A 811 -12.55 -20.02 -4.39
N ASN A 812 -13.36 -19.21 -5.06
CA ASN A 812 -14.00 -19.56 -6.31
C ASN A 812 -13.69 -18.44 -7.31
N ALA A 813 -13.16 -18.77 -8.46
CA ALA A 813 -12.73 -17.76 -9.42
C ALA A 813 -13.00 -18.21 -10.87
N ASN A 814 -13.39 -17.24 -11.68
CA ASN A 814 -13.50 -17.36 -13.13
C ASN A 814 -13.05 -16.04 -13.77
N ALA A 815 -12.36 -16.14 -14.91
CA ALA A 815 -12.05 -14.99 -15.75
C ALA A 815 -12.20 -15.41 -17.22
N SER A 816 -12.75 -14.50 -18.02
CA SER A 816 -12.89 -14.68 -19.46
C SER A 816 -12.48 -13.41 -20.21
N TYR A 817 -11.87 -13.63 -21.36
CA TYR A 817 -11.51 -12.57 -22.29
C TYR A 817 -12.07 -12.92 -23.68
N LEU A 818 -12.89 -12.03 -24.22
CA LEU A 818 -13.42 -12.11 -25.57
C LEU A 818 -12.81 -11.00 -26.40
N ALA A 819 -12.43 -11.27 -27.63
CA ALA A 819 -11.80 -10.29 -28.50
C ALA A 819 -12.09 -10.56 -29.99
N GLY A 820 -12.06 -9.50 -30.79
CA GLY A 820 -12.23 -9.57 -32.23
C GLY A 820 -13.69 -9.78 -32.64
N ASP A 821 -13.94 -10.76 -33.51
CA ASP A 821 -15.25 -11.02 -34.10
C ASP A 821 -16.24 -11.72 -33.17
N GLU A 822 -15.86 -12.02 -31.96
CA GLU A 822 -16.78 -12.59 -30.98
C GLU A 822 -17.83 -11.54 -30.55
N THR A 823 -19.09 -11.97 -30.48
CA THR A 823 -20.17 -11.10 -30.03
C THR A 823 -20.00 -10.76 -28.55
N LEU A 824 -19.84 -9.47 -28.25
CA LEU A 824 -19.69 -8.99 -26.88
C LEU A 824 -21.07 -8.94 -26.20
N PRO A 825 -21.30 -9.72 -25.14
CA PRO A 825 -22.61 -9.78 -24.50
C PRO A 825 -22.92 -8.50 -23.71
N GLN A 826 -24.23 -8.18 -23.59
CA GLN A 826 -24.68 -7.14 -22.67
C GLN A 826 -24.39 -7.53 -21.21
N TYR A 827 -24.36 -6.55 -20.31
CA TYR A 827 -23.95 -6.74 -18.92
C TYR A 827 -24.65 -7.91 -18.22
N PHE A 828 -25.97 -8.00 -18.26
CA PHE A 828 -26.72 -9.07 -17.57
C PHE A 828 -26.52 -10.45 -18.22
N THR A 829 -26.44 -10.49 -19.56
CA THR A 829 -26.08 -11.71 -20.28
C THR A 829 -24.67 -12.17 -19.93
N ASN A 830 -23.72 -11.23 -19.85
CA ASN A 830 -22.35 -11.49 -19.42
C ASN A 830 -22.30 -12.04 -17.99
N PHE A 831 -23.01 -11.40 -17.05
CA PHE A 831 -23.09 -11.84 -15.67
C PHE A 831 -23.65 -13.26 -15.55
N ASN A 832 -24.75 -13.55 -16.26
CA ASN A 832 -25.35 -14.88 -16.27
C ASN A 832 -24.41 -15.93 -16.89
N ASN A 833 -23.74 -15.58 -17.98
CA ASN A 833 -22.74 -16.45 -18.61
C ASN A 833 -21.60 -16.75 -17.64
N THR A 834 -21.15 -15.74 -16.90
CA THR A 834 -20.10 -15.91 -15.88
C THR A 834 -20.50 -16.91 -14.81
N LEU A 835 -21.72 -16.83 -14.29
CA LEU A 835 -22.22 -17.77 -13.28
C LEU A 835 -22.36 -19.20 -13.80
N ASN A 836 -22.64 -19.38 -15.10
CA ASN A 836 -22.83 -20.67 -15.75
C ASN A 836 -21.52 -21.27 -16.30
N THR A 837 -20.47 -20.46 -16.48
CA THR A 837 -19.17 -20.94 -16.92
C THR A 837 -18.48 -21.71 -15.79
N PRO A 838 -17.75 -22.78 -16.05
CA PRO A 838 -17.04 -23.51 -15.01
C PRO A 838 -16.05 -22.64 -14.22
N HIS A 839 -16.05 -22.80 -12.90
CA HIS A 839 -15.23 -22.02 -11.97
C HIS A 839 -14.12 -22.86 -11.36
N ASN A 840 -12.95 -22.28 -11.22
CA ASN A 840 -11.88 -22.82 -10.41
C ASN A 840 -12.23 -22.68 -8.92
N ASN A 841 -12.13 -23.78 -8.18
CA ASN A 841 -12.38 -23.81 -6.76
C ASN A 841 -11.11 -24.23 -6.01
N SER A 842 -10.85 -23.59 -4.89
CA SER A 842 -9.77 -23.95 -3.98
C SER A 842 -10.23 -23.86 -2.55
N VAL A 843 -10.11 -24.93 -1.79
CA VAL A 843 -10.30 -24.93 -0.36
C VAL A 843 -8.97 -25.19 0.31
N SER A 844 -8.59 -24.34 1.24
CA SER A 844 -7.35 -24.51 1.99
C SER A 844 -7.55 -24.36 3.49
N VAL A 845 -6.80 -25.13 4.24
CA VAL A 845 -6.73 -25.09 5.70
C VAL A 845 -5.27 -24.87 6.07
N LYS A 846 -5.01 -23.89 6.93
CA LYS A 846 -3.67 -23.62 7.48
C LYS A 846 -3.75 -23.50 9.00
N VAL A 847 -2.84 -24.16 9.68
CA VAL A 847 -2.67 -24.09 11.12
C VAL A 847 -1.28 -23.54 11.40
N LEU A 848 -1.25 -22.45 12.16
CA LEU A 848 -0.04 -21.82 12.69
C LEU A 848 -0.01 -22.06 14.21
N TYR A 849 1.12 -22.48 14.75
CA TYR A 849 1.29 -22.66 16.17
C TYR A 849 2.50 -21.84 16.68
N TYR A 850 2.23 -20.85 17.50
CA TYR A 850 3.27 -19.96 18.04
C TYR A 850 3.91 -20.55 19.30
N LEU A 851 5.22 -20.70 19.27
CA LEU A 851 6.05 -21.17 20.35
C LEU A 851 7.01 -20.06 20.76
N ASP A 852 6.90 -19.57 22.01
CA ASP A 852 7.86 -18.61 22.57
C ASP A 852 8.79 -19.34 23.54
N TYR A 853 10.09 -19.17 23.35
CA TYR A 853 11.11 -19.75 24.22
C TYR A 853 10.90 -19.38 25.71
N LEU A 854 10.45 -18.15 25.99
CA LEU A 854 10.22 -17.70 27.37
C LEU A 854 9.08 -18.46 28.06
N THR A 855 8.08 -18.91 27.30
CA THR A 855 6.97 -19.71 27.83
C THR A 855 7.35 -21.19 28.04
N LEU A 856 8.32 -21.66 27.24
CA LEU A 856 8.81 -23.03 27.31
C LEU A 856 9.88 -23.24 28.39
N ARG A 857 10.51 -22.17 28.86
CA ARG A 857 11.55 -22.23 29.90
C ARG A 857 10.88 -22.62 31.23
N PRO A 858 11.33 -23.69 31.89
CA PRO A 858 10.78 -24.04 33.20
C PRO A 858 10.98 -22.85 34.16
N LYS A 859 9.87 -22.42 34.79
CA LYS A 859 9.96 -21.41 35.86
C LYS A 859 10.94 -21.94 36.90
N LYS A 860 12.07 -21.27 37.11
CA LYS A 860 12.90 -21.59 38.29
C LYS A 860 12.01 -21.46 39.48
N ARG A 861 11.78 -22.59 40.18
CA ARG A 861 11.18 -22.57 41.52
C ARG A 861 12.14 -21.81 42.43
N GLY A 862 11.79 -20.54 42.70
CA GLY A 862 12.45 -19.76 43.77
C GLY A 862 12.03 -20.25 45.12
#